data_be8048fa9e6414038647369df081bc23
#
_entry.id   be8048fa9e6414038647369df081bc23
#
_cell.length_a   1.000
_cell.length_b   1.000
_cell.length_c   1.000
_cell.angle_alpha   90.00
_cell.angle_beta   90.00
_cell.angle_gamma   90.00
#
_symmetry.space_group_name_H-M   'P 1'
#
loop_
_entity.id
_entity.type
_entity.pdbx_description
1 polymer ?
#
loop_
_entity_poly.entity_id
_entity_poly.type
_entity_poly.pdbx_seq_one_letter_code
_entity_poly.pdbx_strand_id
1 'polypeptide(L)'
;MRSRLAVLLCLVSAIPATSVDRKQNWTHLVRIGGNSLRMDRVDQIVRVATETNVFGIEVDNDIPGRYDSFLDPAEKLKAIKAVAAKAHAVKNFAFVYIAGLECITANADKTTHSFMKDHPDWVQRKITGEPAVFGGGSAFWISKGDEDVWISPYAPEWRRIYMERVRQIAATGIDGVYVDIPYWMTHFEGWENTWASFDDYTVEAFRRETKLDARKDIKLGDFKDPGFRRWVDFRIATLTAFMREIDANVKSVNRNCMTIAEIYPGIEEEAVRVGADVYEMYGVVDAIAHEYNLASGGGTAAAKTPLDWWGHLAGIQSFRSFAQGKPTWMLTYSWDGEKGVDLRDAMANMFMAQVMAGANLWDARGHVMSGSNDLPTRTRTFGWIKDHAQTFYAPRNPIAPVGVYFSPRTRNYFAEEFIDSYKGTLALLMQSHIEFQVVTPATLQSFAGPVLILPEVKCLSPEEIESIRSYAAVGRALVATGETGRYDERGETRGANPIHQLLGLKRSDLKVTGTTGTKFIYDPECPGRAYWHLLTEEFDSRAATGNAAGSRFDEFRNRHVSELMQVSSFSPAVEVSASPFVAALIARVEGKPSVFLANFKGLRSKEIATQLPEQNIKISFQGKPGSRIRILPFLGKVRDLKPDYTSGKVVCVIPELDKGAVVWVE
;
A
#
# COMPACT_ATOMS: atom_id res chain seq x y z
N MET A 1 -19.40 38.14 -45.04
CA MET A 1 -18.41 38.21 -43.95
C MET A 1 -18.68 36.99 -43.05
N ARG A 2 -17.88 35.95 -43.19
CA ARG A 2 -17.97 34.72 -42.36
C ARG A 2 -16.81 34.76 -41.36
N SER A 3 -17.13 34.95 -40.08
CA SER A 3 -16.17 34.91 -38.98
C SER A 3 -15.84 33.45 -38.67
N ARG A 4 -14.59 33.07 -38.80
CA ARG A 4 -14.05 31.75 -38.37
C ARG A 4 -13.60 31.89 -36.93
N LEU A 5 -14.31 31.22 -36.03
CA LEU A 5 -13.89 31.02 -34.66
C LEU A 5 -12.81 29.93 -34.64
N ALA A 6 -11.57 30.30 -34.36
CA ALA A 6 -10.50 29.34 -34.12
C ALA A 6 -10.58 28.84 -32.70
N VAL A 7 -10.91 27.56 -32.56
CA VAL A 7 -10.82 26.82 -31.25
C VAL A 7 -9.37 26.46 -31.07
N LEU A 8 -8.72 27.08 -30.09
CA LEU A 8 -7.38 26.74 -29.64
C LEU A 8 -7.47 25.50 -28.78
N LEU A 9 -7.17 24.33 -29.33
CA LEU A 9 -6.96 23.10 -28.56
C LEU A 9 -5.63 23.26 -27.81
N CYS A 10 -5.69 23.49 -26.49
CA CYS A 10 -4.53 23.30 -25.63
C CYS A 10 -4.28 21.80 -25.51
N LEU A 11 -3.38 21.28 -26.33
CA LEU A 11 -2.72 20.00 -26.10
C LEU A 11 -1.88 20.13 -24.83
N VAL A 12 -2.43 19.70 -23.71
CA VAL A 12 -1.64 19.37 -22.52
C VAL A 12 -0.82 18.15 -22.91
N SER A 13 0.40 18.38 -23.38
CA SER A 13 1.39 17.32 -23.51
C SER A 13 1.66 16.78 -22.12
N ALA A 14 1.14 15.57 -21.83
CA ALA A 14 1.57 14.79 -20.69
C ALA A 14 3.09 14.60 -20.86
N ILE A 15 3.86 15.33 -20.06
CA ILE A 15 5.30 15.09 -19.91
C ILE A 15 5.37 13.68 -19.32
N PRO A 16 5.99 12.70 -19.99
CA PRO A 16 6.17 11.40 -19.40
C PRO A 16 6.96 11.59 -18.11
N ALA A 17 6.40 11.15 -16.98
CA ALA A 17 7.15 11.05 -15.75
C ALA A 17 8.43 10.30 -16.08
N THR A 18 9.58 10.98 -15.97
CA THR A 18 10.88 10.36 -16.20
C THR A 18 11.00 9.27 -15.14
N SER A 19 10.89 8.03 -15.57
CA SER A 19 11.05 6.87 -14.70
C SER A 19 12.38 6.98 -13.97
N VAL A 20 12.31 7.08 -12.63
CA VAL A 20 13.45 6.77 -11.76
C VAL A 20 14.06 5.46 -12.27
N ASP A 21 15.37 5.38 -12.36
CA ASP A 21 16.05 4.20 -12.94
C ASP A 21 15.53 2.95 -12.21
N ARG A 22 14.86 2.06 -12.93
CA ARG A 22 14.24 0.83 -12.40
C ARG A 22 15.22 -0.07 -11.65
N LYS A 23 16.52 0.14 -11.79
CA LYS A 23 17.57 -0.52 -11.01
C LYS A 23 17.49 -0.23 -9.50
N GLN A 24 16.78 0.82 -9.09
CA GLN A 24 16.58 1.17 -7.69
C GLN A 24 15.33 0.51 -7.07
N ASN A 25 14.54 -0.21 -7.85
CA ASN A 25 13.29 -0.81 -7.39
C ASN A 25 13.44 -1.85 -6.25
N TRP A 26 14.64 -2.36 -6.06
CA TRP A 26 14.98 -3.32 -4.99
C TRP A 26 15.61 -2.66 -3.75
N THR A 27 15.62 -1.33 -3.67
CA THR A 27 16.20 -0.61 -2.54
C THR A 27 15.50 -1.01 -1.24
N HIS A 28 16.28 -1.48 -0.27
CA HIS A 28 15.85 -1.72 1.10
C HIS A 28 16.52 -0.71 2.02
N LEU A 29 15.77 -0.17 2.97
CA LEU A 29 16.20 0.91 3.83
C LEU A 29 16.30 0.46 5.28
N VAL A 30 17.18 1.09 6.01
CA VAL A 30 17.14 1.10 7.46
C VAL A 30 17.04 2.55 7.93
N ARG A 31 15.93 2.88 8.56
CA ARG A 31 15.75 4.15 9.24
C ARG A 31 16.65 4.16 10.48
N ILE A 32 17.50 5.15 10.58
CA ILE A 32 18.28 5.41 11.80
C ILE A 32 17.52 6.47 12.58
N GLY A 33 16.71 6.00 13.53
CA GLY A 33 15.71 6.80 14.22
C GLY A 33 16.21 8.02 14.98
N GLY A 34 15.31 8.98 15.10
CA GLY A 34 15.23 10.09 16.04
C GLY A 34 16.39 11.06 16.07
N ASN A 35 16.29 12.25 15.46
CA ASN A 35 17.26 13.36 15.60
C ASN A 35 18.75 12.92 15.54
N SER A 36 19.04 11.81 14.85
CA SER A 36 20.34 11.17 14.92
C SER A 36 21.35 11.72 13.93
N LEU A 37 20.91 12.40 12.86
CA LEU A 37 21.82 12.96 11.88
C LEU A 37 22.46 14.27 12.39
N ARG A 38 23.73 14.14 12.78
CA ARG A 38 24.62 15.24 13.10
C ARG A 38 25.96 15.02 12.43
N MET A 39 26.73 16.07 12.22
CA MET A 39 28.03 16.01 11.55
C MET A 39 28.97 14.98 12.19
N ASP A 40 28.98 14.89 13.52
CA ASP A 40 29.82 13.95 14.28
C ASP A 40 29.39 12.46 14.14
N ARG A 41 28.19 12.17 13.61
CA ARG A 41 27.66 10.80 13.44
C ARG A 41 27.70 10.28 12.02
N VAL A 42 27.94 11.13 11.02
CA VAL A 42 27.87 10.76 9.60
C VAL A 42 28.71 9.52 9.27
N ASP A 43 29.95 9.46 9.75
CA ASP A 43 30.84 8.32 9.51
C ASP A 43 30.32 7.03 10.13
N GLN A 44 29.80 7.11 11.35
CA GLN A 44 29.20 5.95 12.02
C GLN A 44 27.97 5.43 11.29
N ILE A 45 27.09 6.32 10.85
CA ILE A 45 25.86 5.98 10.13
C ILE A 45 26.20 5.21 8.86
N VAL A 46 27.09 5.73 8.01
CA VAL A 46 27.47 5.10 6.74
C VAL A 46 28.20 3.78 6.96
N ARG A 47 29.08 3.70 7.95
CA ARG A 47 29.78 2.46 8.31
C ARG A 47 28.81 1.38 8.75
N VAL A 48 27.90 1.66 9.68
CA VAL A 48 26.91 0.69 10.18
C VAL A 48 26.01 0.20 9.03
N ALA A 49 25.55 1.10 8.16
CA ALA A 49 24.76 0.71 7.00
C ALA A 49 25.49 -0.27 6.08
N THR A 50 26.79 -0.02 5.83
CA THR A 50 27.63 -0.89 5.00
C THR A 50 27.82 -2.27 5.65
N GLU A 51 28.13 -2.31 6.94
CA GLU A 51 28.33 -3.54 7.70
C GLU A 51 27.08 -4.41 7.82
N THR A 52 25.90 -3.79 7.72
CA THR A 52 24.61 -4.45 7.86
C THR A 52 23.86 -4.68 6.54
N ASN A 53 24.56 -4.54 5.41
CA ASN A 53 24.01 -4.72 4.07
C ASN A 53 22.86 -3.76 3.70
N VAL A 54 22.75 -2.61 4.36
CA VAL A 54 21.79 -1.57 3.99
C VAL A 54 22.18 -0.96 2.66
N PHE A 55 21.24 -0.88 1.74
CA PHE A 55 21.46 -0.32 0.41
C PHE A 55 21.01 1.13 0.29
N GLY A 56 20.00 1.54 1.04
CA GLY A 56 19.53 2.92 1.12
C GLY A 56 19.47 3.35 2.59
N ILE A 57 20.18 4.42 2.93
CA ILE A 57 20.26 4.94 4.30
C ILE A 57 19.20 6.02 4.45
N GLU A 58 18.23 5.82 5.31
CA GLU A 58 17.31 6.88 5.72
C GLU A 58 17.79 7.50 7.03
N VAL A 59 17.83 8.81 7.08
CA VAL A 59 18.26 9.57 8.26
C VAL A 59 17.20 10.59 8.65
N ASP A 60 16.94 10.70 9.94
CA ASP A 60 16.09 11.75 10.50
C ASP A 60 16.84 13.07 10.56
N ASN A 61 16.22 14.13 10.09
CA ASN A 61 16.81 15.44 10.16
C ASN A 61 15.84 16.55 10.62
N ASP A 62 14.57 16.26 10.69
CA ASP A 62 13.51 17.12 11.22
C ASP A 62 13.33 18.50 10.54
N ILE A 63 13.91 18.73 9.38
CA ILE A 63 13.58 19.92 8.59
C ILE A 63 12.34 19.58 7.73
N PRO A 64 11.26 20.35 7.77
CA PRO A 64 10.95 21.54 8.60
C PRO A 64 10.14 21.23 9.88
N GLY A 65 10.12 19.98 10.33
CA GLY A 65 9.31 19.49 11.44
C GLY A 65 9.80 19.88 12.84
N ARG A 66 10.93 20.59 12.96
CA ARG A 66 11.38 21.23 14.22
C ARG A 66 11.45 22.73 14.03
N TYR A 67 10.90 23.48 14.95
CA TYR A 67 10.73 24.93 14.79
C TYR A 67 12.06 25.68 14.67
N ASP A 68 13.08 25.28 15.40
CA ASP A 68 14.42 25.83 15.26
C ASP A 68 15.01 25.60 13.85
N SER A 69 14.87 24.41 13.31
CA SER A 69 15.33 24.07 11.97
C SER A 69 14.43 24.62 10.86
N PHE A 70 13.14 24.82 11.15
CA PHE A 70 12.24 25.56 10.28
C PHE A 70 12.71 27.01 10.09
N LEU A 71 13.15 27.64 11.18
CA LEU A 71 13.68 29.01 11.15
C LEU A 71 15.08 29.08 10.52
N ASP A 72 16.02 28.24 10.98
CA ASP A 72 17.40 28.18 10.44
C ASP A 72 17.84 26.72 10.19
N PRO A 73 17.82 26.25 8.94
CA PRO A 73 18.19 24.88 8.58
C PRO A 73 19.70 24.68 8.36
N ALA A 74 20.55 25.69 8.50
CA ALA A 74 21.92 25.69 7.99
C ALA A 74 22.76 24.49 8.47
N GLU A 75 22.77 24.20 9.77
CA GLU A 75 23.55 23.08 10.34
C GLU A 75 23.00 21.71 9.91
N LYS A 76 21.68 21.60 9.81
CA LYS A 76 21.03 20.38 9.33
C LYS A 76 21.34 20.11 7.86
N LEU A 77 21.30 21.13 7.00
CA LEU A 77 21.67 21.02 5.59
C LEU A 77 23.14 20.60 5.37
N LYS A 78 24.06 21.06 6.23
CA LYS A 78 25.46 20.59 6.19
C LYS A 78 25.55 19.09 6.47
N ALA A 79 24.84 18.59 7.48
CA ALA A 79 24.83 17.18 7.84
C ALA A 79 24.20 16.31 6.73
N ILE A 80 23.10 16.75 6.10
CA ILE A 80 22.49 16.07 4.96
C ILE A 80 23.48 15.96 3.79
N LYS A 81 24.13 17.06 3.44
CA LYS A 81 25.15 17.07 2.39
C LYS A 81 26.31 16.12 2.68
N ALA A 82 26.76 16.06 3.94
CA ALA A 82 27.85 15.18 4.35
C ALA A 82 27.47 13.71 4.28
N VAL A 83 26.29 13.31 4.73
CA VAL A 83 25.85 11.90 4.66
C VAL A 83 25.64 11.46 3.23
N ALA A 84 25.06 12.28 2.36
CA ALA A 84 24.90 11.99 0.95
C ALA A 84 26.27 11.73 0.27
N ALA A 85 27.22 12.62 0.44
CA ALA A 85 28.57 12.47 -0.13
C ALA A 85 29.28 11.20 0.34
N LYS A 86 29.17 10.85 1.63
CA LYS A 86 29.81 9.65 2.20
C LYS A 86 29.09 8.35 1.80
N ALA A 87 27.77 8.35 1.72
CA ALA A 87 27.00 7.22 1.19
C ALA A 87 27.40 6.93 -0.26
N HIS A 88 27.48 7.95 -1.10
CA HIS A 88 27.90 7.80 -2.50
C HIS A 88 29.32 7.25 -2.64
N ALA A 89 30.25 7.64 -1.76
CA ALA A 89 31.62 7.15 -1.77
C ALA A 89 31.70 5.61 -1.56
N VAL A 90 30.74 5.03 -0.86
CA VAL A 90 30.61 3.57 -0.66
C VAL A 90 29.55 2.93 -1.57
N LYS A 91 29.10 3.63 -2.61
CA LYS A 91 28.05 3.18 -3.55
C LYS A 91 26.71 2.85 -2.87
N ASN A 92 26.36 3.60 -1.86
CA ASN A 92 25.07 3.53 -1.17
C ASN A 92 24.25 4.78 -1.49
N PHE A 93 22.93 4.70 -1.27
CA PHE A 93 22.02 5.83 -1.36
C PHE A 93 21.74 6.39 0.03
N ALA A 94 21.36 7.68 0.08
CA ALA A 94 20.93 8.33 1.31
C ALA A 94 19.64 9.10 1.09
N PHE A 95 18.70 8.93 2.01
CA PHE A 95 17.39 9.55 2.02
C PHE A 95 17.22 10.33 3.32
N VAL A 96 16.56 11.48 3.27
CA VAL A 96 16.32 12.28 4.47
C VAL A 96 14.83 12.29 4.79
N TYR A 97 14.51 11.94 6.03
CA TYR A 97 13.19 12.05 6.62
C TYR A 97 12.90 13.50 7.01
N ILE A 98 11.72 13.99 6.65
CA ILE A 98 11.20 15.29 7.03
C ILE A 98 9.73 15.16 7.43
N ALA A 99 9.26 16.03 8.33
CA ALA A 99 7.83 16.08 8.63
C ALA A 99 7.03 16.77 7.51
N GLY A 100 5.81 16.32 7.31
CA GLY A 100 4.86 16.89 6.35
C GLY A 100 4.11 18.10 6.93
N LEU A 101 3.09 17.82 7.73
CA LEU A 101 2.18 18.84 8.26
C LEU A 101 2.32 18.99 9.80
N GLU A 102 3.46 18.70 10.35
CA GLU A 102 3.77 18.74 11.77
C GLU A 102 4.97 19.64 12.04
N CYS A 103 4.96 20.35 13.16
CA CYS A 103 6.14 21.09 13.65
C CYS A 103 6.21 21.07 15.17
N ILE A 104 7.33 20.56 15.68
CA ILE A 104 7.57 20.47 17.12
C ILE A 104 8.49 21.61 17.59
N THR A 105 8.08 22.28 18.65
CA THR A 105 8.91 23.24 19.38
C THR A 105 9.43 22.61 20.65
N ALA A 106 10.74 22.45 20.78
CA ALA A 106 11.38 21.91 21.98
C ALA A 106 11.27 22.88 23.15
N ASN A 107 10.94 22.38 24.36
CA ASN A 107 10.80 23.17 25.58
C ASN A 107 9.91 24.42 25.41
N ALA A 108 8.80 24.29 24.68
CA ALA A 108 7.87 25.39 24.40
C ALA A 108 7.28 26.05 25.64
N ASP A 109 7.24 25.32 26.76
CA ASP A 109 6.83 25.82 28.07
C ASP A 109 7.82 26.87 28.66
N LYS A 110 9.09 26.85 28.22
CA LYS A 110 10.17 27.70 28.72
C LYS A 110 10.65 28.77 27.75
N THR A 111 10.15 28.77 26.51
CA THR A 111 10.54 29.75 25.49
C THR A 111 9.45 30.81 25.29
N THR A 112 9.85 32.01 24.93
CA THR A 112 8.95 33.09 24.51
C THR A 112 8.40 32.88 23.11
N HIS A 113 9.10 32.14 22.29
CA HIS A 113 8.77 31.83 20.92
C HIS A 113 8.50 30.33 20.78
N SER A 114 7.35 29.97 20.22
CA SER A 114 7.04 28.63 19.77
C SER A 114 6.22 28.71 18.48
N PHE A 115 6.09 27.61 17.77
CA PHE A 115 5.32 27.63 16.53
C PHE A 115 3.89 28.15 16.75
N MET A 116 3.20 27.65 17.77
CA MET A 116 1.85 28.10 18.09
C MET A 116 1.77 29.55 18.53
N LYS A 117 2.75 30.03 19.31
CA LYS A 117 2.76 31.42 19.78
C LYS A 117 2.98 32.42 18.65
N ASP A 118 3.85 32.06 17.71
CA ASP A 118 4.24 32.93 16.61
C ASP A 118 3.28 32.83 15.40
N HIS A 119 2.63 31.68 15.21
CA HIS A 119 1.79 31.39 14.03
C HIS A 119 0.46 30.70 14.37
N PRO A 120 -0.38 31.27 15.27
CA PRO A 120 -1.62 30.62 15.71
C PRO A 120 -2.67 30.44 14.63
N ASP A 121 -2.58 31.19 13.53
CA ASP A 121 -3.48 31.13 12.38
C ASP A 121 -3.11 30.06 11.35
N TRP A 122 -1.90 29.48 11.43
CA TRP A 122 -1.45 28.41 10.50
C TRP A 122 -1.91 27.02 10.91
N VAL A 123 -2.54 26.86 12.06
CA VAL A 123 -2.79 25.59 12.74
C VAL A 123 -4.11 24.98 12.29
N GLN A 124 -4.11 23.66 12.07
CA GLN A 124 -5.34 22.90 11.84
C GLN A 124 -6.31 23.06 13.01
N ARG A 125 -7.62 23.04 12.73
CA ARG A 125 -8.64 23.24 13.76
C ARG A 125 -9.81 22.27 13.61
N LYS A 126 -10.39 21.88 14.75
CA LYS A 126 -11.73 21.28 14.78
C LYS A 126 -12.79 22.30 14.30
N ILE A 127 -13.97 21.82 13.99
CA ILE A 127 -15.12 22.71 13.66
C ILE A 127 -15.49 23.63 14.81
N THR A 128 -15.18 23.26 16.04
CA THR A 128 -15.36 24.08 17.27
C THR A 128 -14.34 25.22 17.40
N GLY A 129 -13.32 25.26 16.52
CA GLY A 129 -12.22 26.21 16.58
C GLY A 129 -11.02 25.77 17.42
N GLU A 130 -11.08 24.65 18.11
CA GLU A 130 -9.98 24.08 18.89
C GLU A 130 -8.76 23.78 17.98
N PRO A 131 -7.56 24.31 18.30
CA PRO A 131 -6.37 24.11 17.49
C PRO A 131 -5.75 22.73 17.72
N ALA A 132 -5.13 22.16 16.68
CA ALA A 132 -4.38 20.91 16.74
C ALA A 132 -2.99 21.14 17.33
N VAL A 133 -2.93 21.24 18.66
CA VAL A 133 -1.72 21.49 19.46
C VAL A 133 -1.67 20.49 20.59
N PHE A 134 -0.54 19.79 20.71
CA PHE A 134 -0.38 18.69 21.66
C PHE A 134 0.87 18.91 22.51
N GLY A 135 0.73 18.74 23.82
CA GLY A 135 1.82 18.91 24.78
C GLY A 135 2.63 17.64 24.97
N GLY A 136 3.79 17.79 25.61
CA GLY A 136 4.67 16.68 25.94
C GLY A 136 3.98 15.55 26.71
N GLY A 137 4.19 14.32 26.24
CA GLY A 137 3.58 13.10 26.76
C GLY A 137 2.28 12.69 26.07
N SER A 138 1.74 13.48 25.13
CA SER A 138 0.59 13.09 24.30
C SER A 138 0.95 11.95 23.33
N ALA A 139 2.20 11.89 22.91
CA ALA A 139 2.76 10.81 22.13
C ALA A 139 4.22 10.54 22.52
N PHE A 140 4.75 9.38 22.14
CA PHE A 140 6.12 9.00 22.52
C PHE A 140 7.20 9.87 21.88
N TRP A 141 6.93 10.54 20.77
CA TRP A 141 7.86 11.45 20.08
C TRP A 141 7.80 12.88 20.59
N ILE A 142 6.82 13.23 21.44
CA ILE A 142 6.66 14.56 22.04
C ILE A 142 7.24 14.52 23.46
N SER A 143 8.45 15.04 23.63
CA SER A 143 9.12 15.06 24.93
C SER A 143 8.43 15.99 25.91
N LYS A 144 8.65 15.76 27.21
CA LYS A 144 8.09 16.64 28.25
C LYS A 144 8.56 18.09 28.07
N GLY A 145 7.61 19.01 28.00
CA GLY A 145 7.86 20.42 27.74
C GLY A 145 7.85 20.82 26.26
N ASP A 146 7.84 19.86 25.36
CA ASP A 146 7.70 20.11 23.92
C ASP A 146 6.24 20.40 23.56
N GLU A 147 6.04 21.11 22.45
CA GLU A 147 4.77 21.41 21.83
C GLU A 147 4.79 20.89 20.40
N ASP A 148 3.82 20.08 20.03
CA ASP A 148 3.59 19.60 18.69
C ASP A 148 2.39 20.28 18.06
N VAL A 149 2.55 20.85 16.86
CA VAL A 149 1.54 21.63 16.16
C VAL A 149 1.31 21.04 14.77
N TRP A 150 0.04 20.82 14.44
CA TRP A 150 -0.36 20.36 13.10
C TRP A 150 -0.85 21.52 12.25
N ILE A 151 -0.31 21.63 11.04
CA ILE A 151 -0.32 22.83 10.22
C ILE A 151 -1.28 22.65 9.04
N SER A 152 -2.03 23.71 8.74
CA SER A 152 -2.88 23.77 7.55
C SER A 152 -2.02 23.80 6.27
N PRO A 153 -2.23 22.87 5.33
CA PRO A 153 -1.53 22.90 4.04
C PRO A 153 -1.90 24.13 3.19
N TYR A 154 -2.87 24.90 3.60
CA TYR A 154 -3.30 26.15 2.94
C TYR A 154 -2.74 27.42 3.59
N ALA A 155 -2.00 27.34 4.70
CA ALA A 155 -1.31 28.50 5.30
C ALA A 155 -0.23 29.01 4.31
N PRO A 156 -0.41 30.20 3.69
CA PRO A 156 0.35 30.52 2.48
C PRO A 156 1.82 30.79 2.74
N GLU A 157 2.15 31.48 3.84
CA GLU A 157 3.53 31.80 4.16
C GLU A 157 4.30 30.58 4.68
N TRP A 158 3.65 29.73 5.51
CA TRP A 158 4.22 28.45 5.89
C TRP A 158 4.56 27.60 4.66
N ARG A 159 3.60 27.47 3.74
CA ARG A 159 3.77 26.67 2.53
C ARG A 159 4.93 27.17 1.66
N ARG A 160 5.09 28.50 1.54
CA ARG A 160 6.20 29.12 0.83
C ARG A 160 7.55 28.75 1.46
N ILE A 161 7.67 28.86 2.80
CA ILE A 161 8.88 28.52 3.54
C ILE A 161 9.15 27.01 3.44
N TYR A 162 8.13 26.18 3.63
CA TYR A 162 8.25 24.73 3.53
C TYR A 162 8.83 24.31 2.17
N MET A 163 8.30 24.82 1.08
CA MET A 163 8.79 24.51 -0.27
C MET A 163 10.21 25.05 -0.52
N GLU A 164 10.58 26.13 0.12
CA GLU A 164 11.97 26.60 0.10
C GLU A 164 12.90 25.62 0.82
N ARG A 165 12.52 25.10 1.99
CA ARG A 165 13.28 24.08 2.73
C ARG A 165 13.44 22.80 1.90
N VAL A 166 12.38 22.35 1.25
CA VAL A 166 12.41 21.19 0.33
C VAL A 166 13.43 21.40 -0.80
N ARG A 167 13.47 22.57 -1.43
CA ARG A 167 14.47 22.89 -2.47
C ARG A 167 15.90 22.92 -1.93
N GLN A 168 16.11 23.50 -0.73
CA GLN A 168 17.40 23.51 -0.06
C GLN A 168 17.91 22.10 0.25
N ILE A 169 17.03 21.21 0.72
CA ILE A 169 17.34 19.81 0.95
C ILE A 169 17.73 19.11 -0.37
N ALA A 170 16.93 19.25 -1.40
CA ALA A 170 17.23 18.65 -2.71
C ALA A 170 18.58 19.14 -3.30
N ALA A 171 18.99 20.37 -3.00
CA ALA A 171 20.27 20.95 -3.42
C ALA A 171 21.50 20.34 -2.71
N THR A 172 21.31 19.59 -1.61
CA THR A 172 22.42 18.95 -0.89
C THR A 172 23.03 17.77 -1.64
N GLY A 173 22.36 17.25 -2.66
CA GLY A 173 22.74 16.03 -3.38
C GLY A 173 22.21 14.75 -2.75
N ILE A 174 21.27 14.84 -1.81
CA ILE A 174 20.56 13.68 -1.24
C ILE A 174 19.78 12.92 -2.35
N ASP A 175 19.63 11.62 -2.22
CA ASP A 175 18.96 10.78 -3.22
C ASP A 175 17.44 10.78 -3.11
N GLY A 176 16.90 11.15 -1.96
CA GLY A 176 15.47 11.30 -1.80
C GLY A 176 15.07 12.07 -0.56
N VAL A 177 13.87 12.66 -0.66
CA VAL A 177 13.15 13.33 0.41
C VAL A 177 12.00 12.45 0.82
N TYR A 178 12.03 12.00 2.04
CA TYR A 178 11.06 11.13 2.66
C TYR A 178 10.16 11.97 3.56
N VAL A 179 8.87 12.09 3.20
CA VAL A 179 7.91 12.98 3.86
C VAL A 179 6.99 12.15 4.74
N ASP A 180 7.11 12.31 6.03
CA ASP A 180 6.24 11.70 7.03
C ASP A 180 5.02 12.58 7.32
N ILE A 181 3.93 11.95 7.71
CA ILE A 181 2.69 12.61 8.15
C ILE A 181 2.15 13.69 7.19
N PRO A 182 1.98 13.41 5.88
CA PRO A 182 1.22 14.31 5.02
C PRO A 182 -0.29 14.05 5.19
N TYR A 183 -0.82 14.21 6.43
CA TYR A 183 -2.20 13.90 6.78
C TYR A 183 -2.93 15.05 7.41
N TRP A 184 -4.28 14.97 7.36
CA TRP A 184 -5.12 15.73 8.26
C TRP A 184 -5.07 15.15 9.66
N MET A 185 -5.11 16.02 10.68
CA MET A 185 -5.05 15.60 12.09
C MET A 185 -6.20 14.64 12.44
N THR A 186 -5.84 13.41 12.84
CA THR A 186 -6.75 12.36 13.30
C THR A 186 -6.12 11.43 14.34
N HIS A 187 -4.85 11.65 14.70
CA HIS A 187 -4.03 10.70 15.46
C HIS A 187 -4.26 10.73 16.96
N PHE A 188 -4.61 11.88 17.51
CA PHE A 188 -4.68 12.05 18.95
C PHE A 188 -6.10 11.85 19.46
N GLU A 189 -6.22 11.45 20.73
CA GLU A 189 -7.50 11.25 21.40
C GLU A 189 -8.44 12.45 21.21
N GLY A 190 -9.65 12.18 20.77
CA GLY A 190 -10.67 13.18 20.47
C GLY A 190 -10.51 13.91 19.14
N TRP A 191 -9.63 13.43 18.24
CA TRP A 191 -9.46 13.96 16.88
C TRP A 191 -9.85 12.97 15.79
N GLU A 192 -10.05 11.70 16.12
CA GLU A 192 -10.20 10.59 15.17
C GLU A 192 -11.34 10.78 14.17
N ASN A 193 -12.44 11.38 14.59
CA ASN A 193 -13.63 11.58 13.77
C ASN A 193 -14.00 13.05 13.59
N THR A 194 -13.03 13.95 13.71
CA THR A 194 -13.29 15.39 13.59
C THR A 194 -13.43 15.87 12.15
N TRP A 195 -12.95 15.10 11.19
CA TRP A 195 -12.89 15.45 9.77
C TRP A 195 -12.20 16.80 9.52
N ALA A 196 -11.25 17.16 10.37
CA ALA A 196 -10.48 18.40 10.27
C ALA A 196 -9.76 18.52 8.90
N SER A 197 -9.37 19.73 8.45
CA SER A 197 -9.27 20.93 9.26
C SER A 197 -10.32 21.97 8.85
N PHE A 198 -10.78 22.69 9.87
CA PHE A 198 -11.71 23.80 9.72
C PHE A 198 -11.03 25.16 10.03
N ASP A 199 -9.74 25.29 9.81
CA ASP A 199 -9.06 26.59 9.80
C ASP A 199 -9.56 27.47 8.65
N ASP A 200 -9.35 28.79 8.75
CA ASP A 200 -9.93 29.73 7.81
C ASP A 200 -9.39 29.56 6.39
N TYR A 201 -8.12 29.20 6.24
CA TYR A 201 -7.52 28.96 4.91
C TYR A 201 -8.12 27.75 4.23
N THR A 202 -8.30 26.65 4.96
CA THR A 202 -8.88 25.41 4.45
C THR A 202 -10.34 25.60 4.08
N VAL A 203 -11.14 26.23 4.95
CA VAL A 203 -12.56 26.51 4.69
C VAL A 203 -12.73 27.41 3.47
N GLU A 204 -11.91 28.45 3.33
CA GLU A 204 -11.96 29.34 2.17
C GLU A 204 -11.56 28.65 0.87
N ALA A 205 -10.55 27.75 0.92
CA ALA A 205 -10.17 26.94 -0.24
C ALA A 205 -11.32 26.04 -0.70
N PHE A 206 -11.97 25.33 0.24
CA PHE A 206 -13.15 24.51 -0.06
C PHE A 206 -14.31 25.34 -0.64
N ARG A 207 -14.59 26.52 -0.06
CA ARG A 207 -15.63 27.43 -0.56
C ARG A 207 -15.35 27.91 -1.98
N ARG A 208 -14.10 28.23 -2.30
CA ARG A 208 -13.73 28.65 -3.67
C ARG A 208 -14.02 27.55 -4.69
N GLU A 209 -13.73 26.29 -4.34
CA GLU A 209 -13.89 25.15 -5.23
C GLU A 209 -15.34 24.72 -5.37
N THR A 210 -16.05 24.59 -4.25
CA THR A 210 -17.36 23.93 -4.20
C THR A 210 -18.55 24.88 -4.10
N LYS A 211 -18.31 26.14 -3.70
CA LYS A 211 -19.32 27.15 -3.30
C LYS A 211 -20.02 26.82 -1.99
N LEU A 212 -19.58 25.81 -1.24
CA LEU A 212 -20.11 25.42 0.06
C LEU A 212 -19.23 25.97 1.18
N ASP A 213 -19.81 26.26 2.33
CA ASP A 213 -19.09 26.55 3.58
C ASP A 213 -18.99 25.25 4.39
N ALA A 214 -17.80 24.73 4.57
CA ALA A 214 -17.57 23.47 5.29
C ALA A 214 -18.08 23.46 6.73
N ARG A 215 -18.20 24.64 7.36
CA ARG A 215 -18.69 24.77 8.75
C ARG A 215 -20.22 24.80 8.86
N LYS A 216 -20.95 25.00 7.74
CA LYS A 216 -22.40 25.27 7.75
C LYS A 216 -23.21 24.39 6.82
N ASP A 217 -22.67 24.07 5.65
CA ASP A 217 -23.42 23.50 4.53
C ASP A 217 -23.23 21.99 4.37
N ILE A 218 -22.47 21.35 5.28
CA ILE A 218 -22.17 19.91 5.25
C ILE A 218 -22.59 19.24 6.57
N LYS A 219 -23.01 17.98 6.48
CA LYS A 219 -23.31 17.13 7.63
C LYS A 219 -22.13 16.18 7.90
N LEU A 220 -21.25 16.58 8.83
CA LEU A 220 -20.04 15.82 9.14
C LEU A 220 -20.35 14.37 9.49
N GLY A 221 -19.61 13.43 8.90
CA GLY A 221 -19.75 12.00 9.11
C GLY A 221 -20.93 11.34 8.39
N ASP A 222 -21.77 12.10 7.71
CA ASP A 222 -22.91 11.56 6.97
C ASP A 222 -22.56 11.37 5.48
N PHE A 223 -22.12 10.19 5.09
CA PHE A 223 -21.83 9.86 3.69
C PHE A 223 -23.07 9.88 2.77
N LYS A 224 -24.30 10.06 3.29
CA LYS A 224 -25.48 10.29 2.48
C LYS A 224 -25.59 11.75 2.06
N ASP A 225 -24.92 12.67 2.79
CA ASP A 225 -24.86 14.07 2.42
C ASP A 225 -23.89 14.33 1.27
N PRO A 226 -24.32 14.84 0.11
CA PRO A 226 -23.44 15.18 -1.00
C PRO A 226 -22.38 16.21 -0.65
N GLY A 227 -22.69 17.14 0.26
CA GLY A 227 -21.76 18.15 0.74
C GLY A 227 -20.59 17.51 1.51
N PHE A 228 -20.90 16.52 2.35
CA PHE A 228 -19.88 15.79 3.10
C PHE A 228 -18.99 14.94 2.18
N ARG A 229 -19.54 14.24 1.18
CA ARG A 229 -18.72 13.52 0.19
C ARG A 229 -17.75 14.45 -0.56
N ARG A 230 -18.20 15.68 -0.91
CA ARG A 230 -17.31 16.70 -1.50
C ARG A 230 -16.22 17.15 -0.54
N TRP A 231 -16.50 17.23 0.76
CA TRP A 231 -15.50 17.54 1.77
C TRP A 231 -14.45 16.45 1.88
N VAL A 232 -14.85 15.18 1.86
CA VAL A 232 -13.95 14.02 1.82
C VAL A 232 -13.04 14.07 0.59
N ASP A 233 -13.62 14.25 -0.60
CA ASP A 233 -12.85 14.34 -1.86
C ASP A 233 -11.86 15.52 -1.84
N PHE A 234 -12.31 16.68 -1.35
CA PHE A 234 -11.46 17.88 -1.23
C PHE A 234 -10.26 17.62 -0.31
N ARG A 235 -10.45 16.95 0.83
CA ARG A 235 -9.37 16.63 1.77
C ARG A 235 -8.34 15.70 1.14
N ILE A 236 -8.77 14.67 0.44
CA ILE A 236 -7.89 13.73 -0.29
C ILE A 236 -7.13 14.48 -1.41
N ALA A 237 -7.84 15.23 -2.22
CA ALA A 237 -7.24 16.00 -3.31
C ALA A 237 -6.21 17.03 -2.81
N THR A 238 -6.47 17.64 -1.65
CA THR A 238 -5.56 18.60 -1.01
C THR A 238 -4.20 17.97 -0.68
N LEU A 239 -4.20 16.83 0.01
CA LEU A 239 -2.94 16.17 0.40
C LEU A 239 -2.19 15.61 -0.82
N THR A 240 -2.91 15.07 -1.77
CA THR A 240 -2.32 14.65 -3.05
C THR A 240 -1.68 15.83 -3.80
N ALA A 241 -2.35 17.00 -3.82
CA ALA A 241 -1.81 18.21 -4.44
C ALA A 241 -0.60 18.77 -3.66
N PHE A 242 -0.60 18.69 -2.34
CA PHE A 242 0.53 19.09 -1.50
C PHE A 242 1.77 18.25 -1.80
N MET A 243 1.63 16.92 -1.86
CA MET A 243 2.73 16.02 -2.23
C MET A 243 3.21 16.23 -3.67
N ARG A 244 2.30 16.51 -4.61
CA ARG A 244 2.67 16.88 -5.99
C ARG A 244 3.51 18.15 -6.04
N GLU A 245 3.19 19.15 -5.21
CA GLU A 245 3.99 20.37 -5.12
C GLU A 245 5.37 20.11 -4.50
N ILE A 246 5.46 19.27 -3.47
CA ILE A 246 6.75 18.82 -2.92
C ILE A 246 7.58 18.17 -4.03
N ASP A 247 7.03 17.21 -4.76
CA ASP A 247 7.73 16.53 -5.88
C ASP A 247 8.21 17.53 -6.92
N ALA A 248 7.36 18.44 -7.34
CA ALA A 248 7.72 19.48 -8.31
C ALA A 248 8.88 20.38 -7.82
N ASN A 249 8.90 20.74 -6.54
CA ASN A 249 9.98 21.52 -5.93
C ASN A 249 11.28 20.72 -5.83
N VAL A 250 11.23 19.45 -5.41
CA VAL A 250 12.40 18.55 -5.41
C VAL A 250 12.98 18.44 -6.82
N LYS A 251 12.14 18.11 -7.81
CA LYS A 251 12.56 17.89 -9.20
C LYS A 251 13.04 19.16 -9.90
N SER A 252 12.59 20.35 -9.48
CA SER A 252 13.08 21.63 -10.00
C SER A 252 14.56 21.88 -9.70
N VAL A 253 15.08 21.25 -8.64
CA VAL A 253 16.48 21.37 -8.19
C VAL A 253 17.30 20.14 -8.58
N ASN A 254 16.77 18.95 -8.31
CA ASN A 254 17.45 17.68 -8.58
C ASN A 254 16.46 16.66 -9.13
N ARG A 255 16.47 16.44 -10.45
CA ARG A 255 15.55 15.50 -11.11
C ARG A 255 15.73 14.03 -10.67
N ASN A 256 16.90 13.68 -10.15
CA ASN A 256 17.20 12.33 -9.69
C ASN A 256 16.86 12.12 -8.21
N CYS A 257 16.57 13.18 -7.47
CA CYS A 257 16.15 13.06 -6.07
C CYS A 257 14.70 12.55 -6.01
N MET A 258 14.48 11.44 -5.32
CA MET A 258 13.17 10.83 -5.14
C MET A 258 12.31 11.63 -4.16
N THR A 259 11.00 11.63 -4.39
CA THR A 259 10.01 12.07 -3.41
C THR A 259 9.26 10.84 -2.91
N ILE A 260 9.27 10.63 -1.61
CA ILE A 260 8.71 9.44 -0.96
C ILE A 260 7.70 9.92 0.08
N ALA A 261 6.47 9.41 0.02
CA ALA A 261 5.48 9.65 1.06
C ALA A 261 5.48 8.50 2.06
N GLU A 262 5.54 8.78 3.35
CA GLU A 262 5.21 7.80 4.38
C GLU A 262 3.71 7.81 4.64
N ILE A 263 3.09 6.63 4.56
CA ILE A 263 1.64 6.50 4.73
C ILE A 263 1.34 5.27 5.59
N TYR A 264 0.69 5.49 6.75
CA TYR A 264 0.28 4.41 7.64
C TYR A 264 -1.09 3.81 7.29
N PRO A 265 -2.09 4.55 6.80
CA PRO A 265 -3.32 3.93 6.33
C PRO A 265 -3.06 3.06 5.11
N GLY A 266 -3.83 1.99 5.01
CA GLY A 266 -3.78 1.09 3.87
C GLY A 266 -4.84 1.38 2.82
N ILE A 267 -5.54 0.31 2.45
CA ILE A 267 -6.69 0.35 1.54
C ILE A 267 -8.02 0.61 2.27
N GLU A 268 -7.99 0.61 3.59
CA GLU A 268 -9.12 0.66 4.51
C GLU A 268 -9.75 2.08 4.62
N GLU A 269 -10.83 2.17 5.38
CA GLU A 269 -11.58 3.42 5.62
C GLU A 269 -10.72 4.49 6.29
N GLU A 270 -9.75 4.10 7.09
CA GLU A 270 -8.87 5.04 7.77
C GLU A 270 -8.14 5.99 6.81
N ALA A 271 -7.77 5.52 5.61
CA ALA A 271 -7.21 6.37 4.55
C ALA A 271 -8.12 7.55 4.18
N VAL A 272 -9.44 7.34 4.25
CA VAL A 272 -10.44 8.39 3.98
C VAL A 272 -10.47 9.42 5.11
N ARG A 273 -10.44 8.94 6.37
CA ARG A 273 -10.44 9.83 7.55
C ARG A 273 -9.21 10.72 7.60
N VAL A 274 -8.03 10.17 7.39
CA VAL A 274 -6.78 10.95 7.37
C VAL A 274 -6.59 11.74 6.07
N GLY A 275 -7.32 11.40 5.01
CA GLY A 275 -7.23 12.04 3.71
C GLY A 275 -5.97 11.67 2.90
N ALA A 276 -5.21 10.66 3.30
CA ALA A 276 -4.05 10.16 2.58
C ALA A 276 -4.43 8.92 1.76
N ASP A 277 -4.86 9.14 0.53
CA ASP A 277 -5.22 8.05 -0.39
C ASP A 277 -3.98 7.50 -1.10
N VAL A 278 -3.60 6.27 -0.74
CA VAL A 278 -2.43 5.59 -1.33
C VAL A 278 -2.54 5.48 -2.86
N TYR A 279 -3.75 5.20 -3.38
CA TYR A 279 -3.96 5.09 -4.83
C TYR A 279 -3.64 6.41 -5.56
N GLU A 280 -4.20 7.52 -5.07
CA GLU A 280 -3.96 8.85 -5.64
C GLU A 280 -2.51 9.29 -5.43
N MET A 281 -1.94 8.98 -4.27
CA MET A 281 -0.61 9.41 -3.88
C MET A 281 0.48 8.81 -4.76
N TYR A 282 0.36 7.54 -5.18
CA TYR A 282 1.30 6.95 -6.15
C TYR A 282 1.33 7.67 -7.50
N GLY A 283 0.26 8.38 -7.85
CA GLY A 283 0.22 9.22 -9.05
C GLY A 283 1.18 10.42 -9.02
N VAL A 284 1.66 10.82 -7.85
CA VAL A 284 2.38 12.09 -7.66
C VAL A 284 3.76 11.97 -7.00
N VAL A 285 4.12 10.78 -6.45
CA VAL A 285 5.43 10.53 -5.81
C VAL A 285 6.18 9.41 -6.49
N ASP A 286 7.49 9.28 -6.24
CA ASP A 286 8.34 8.23 -6.80
C ASP A 286 8.19 6.89 -6.09
N ALA A 287 7.92 6.91 -4.80
CA ALA A 287 7.69 5.73 -3.97
C ALA A 287 6.77 6.06 -2.79
N ILE A 288 6.15 5.04 -2.22
CA ILE A 288 5.49 5.14 -0.93
C ILE A 288 6.17 4.19 0.04
N ALA A 289 6.44 4.69 1.23
CA ALA A 289 6.86 3.92 2.39
C ALA A 289 5.61 3.66 3.25
N HIS A 290 5.20 2.40 3.27
CA HIS A 290 3.98 1.99 3.96
C HIS A 290 4.31 1.58 5.39
N GLU A 291 3.84 2.38 6.33
CA GLU A 291 3.77 2.01 7.74
C GLU A 291 2.53 1.12 8.00
N TYR A 292 2.21 0.28 7.03
CA TYR A 292 1.04 -0.58 7.02
C TYR A 292 1.27 -1.81 7.89
N ASN A 293 0.69 -1.80 9.06
CA ASN A 293 0.79 -2.92 9.99
C ASN A 293 -0.14 -4.09 9.61
N LEU A 294 0.04 -5.24 10.26
CA LEU A 294 -0.76 -6.43 10.01
C LEU A 294 -2.17 -6.35 10.62
N ALA A 295 -2.32 -5.64 11.74
CA ALA A 295 -3.60 -5.49 12.38
C ALA A 295 -4.35 -4.31 11.76
N SER A 296 -5.45 -4.56 11.11
CA SER A 296 -6.36 -3.53 10.63
C SER A 296 -6.83 -2.62 11.76
N GLY A 297 -6.68 -1.32 11.58
CA GLY A 297 -7.23 -0.34 12.52
C GLY A 297 -6.23 0.46 13.33
N GLY A 298 -5.13 0.89 12.70
CA GLY A 298 -4.30 1.96 13.23
C GLY A 298 -3.65 1.64 14.58
N GLY A 299 -2.38 1.52 14.60
CA GLY A 299 -1.60 1.29 15.82
C GLY A 299 -0.52 0.25 15.59
N THR A 300 0.45 0.37 16.42
CA THR A 300 1.64 -0.45 16.54
C THR A 300 1.32 -1.91 16.64
N ALA A 301 1.12 -2.66 15.57
CA ALA A 301 0.93 -4.04 15.89
C ALA A 301 1.33 -5.00 14.80
N ALA A 302 2.16 -5.86 15.22
CA ALA A 302 2.27 -7.22 14.78
C ALA A 302 0.89 -7.84 14.53
N ALA A 303 0.81 -8.82 13.64
CA ALA A 303 -0.39 -9.61 13.44
C ALA A 303 -1.00 -10.02 14.80
N LYS A 304 -2.24 -9.66 15.03
CA LYS A 304 -2.98 -10.09 16.22
C LYS A 304 -3.55 -11.49 16.01
N THR A 305 -3.81 -11.82 14.76
CA THR A 305 -4.40 -13.10 14.37
C THR A 305 -3.70 -13.68 13.13
N PRO A 306 -3.77 -15.00 12.88
CA PRO A 306 -3.29 -15.60 11.64
C PRO A 306 -3.93 -15.00 10.37
N LEU A 307 -5.18 -14.53 10.45
CA LEU A 307 -5.88 -13.89 9.34
C LEU A 307 -5.24 -12.56 8.92
N ASP A 308 -4.61 -11.85 9.85
CA ASP A 308 -3.95 -10.55 9.57
C ASP A 308 -2.87 -10.67 8.47
N TRP A 309 -2.21 -11.83 8.36
CA TRP A 309 -1.25 -12.08 7.27
C TRP A 309 -1.90 -11.98 5.89
N TRP A 310 -3.13 -12.44 5.73
CA TRP A 310 -3.87 -12.38 4.46
C TRP A 310 -4.33 -10.97 4.13
N GLY A 311 -4.76 -10.21 5.15
CA GLY A 311 -5.03 -8.77 5.02
C GLY A 311 -3.79 -8.00 4.59
N HIS A 312 -2.63 -8.29 5.19
CA HIS A 312 -1.34 -7.66 4.84
C HIS A 312 -0.94 -7.96 3.39
N LEU A 313 -1.04 -9.22 2.95
CA LEU A 313 -0.76 -9.58 1.56
C LEU A 313 -1.73 -8.89 0.58
N ALA A 314 -3.02 -8.80 0.91
CA ALA A 314 -4.01 -8.10 0.10
C ALA A 314 -3.64 -6.61 -0.06
N GLY A 315 -3.21 -5.96 1.04
CA GLY A 315 -2.69 -4.59 1.01
C GLY A 315 -1.47 -4.46 0.09
N ILE A 316 -0.46 -5.29 0.26
CA ILE A 316 0.76 -5.26 -0.58
C ILE A 316 0.44 -5.44 -2.06
N GLN A 317 -0.44 -6.40 -2.43
CA GLN A 317 -0.82 -6.60 -3.83
C GLN A 317 -1.56 -5.38 -4.40
N SER A 318 -2.38 -4.72 -3.60
CA SER A 318 -3.05 -3.47 -3.96
C SER A 318 -2.02 -2.35 -4.19
N PHE A 319 -1.11 -2.14 -3.23
CA PHE A 319 -0.08 -1.10 -3.32
C PHE A 319 0.83 -1.28 -4.53
N ARG A 320 1.24 -2.50 -4.82
CA ARG A 320 2.05 -2.81 -6.01
C ARG A 320 1.31 -2.51 -7.31
N SER A 321 0.00 -2.75 -7.35
CA SER A 321 -0.82 -2.39 -8.51
C SER A 321 -0.94 -0.86 -8.64
N PHE A 322 -1.18 -0.15 -7.54
CA PHE A 322 -1.26 1.31 -7.53
C PHE A 322 0.07 1.95 -7.95
N ALA A 323 1.17 1.35 -7.53
CA ALA A 323 2.53 1.80 -7.82
C ALA A 323 2.93 1.67 -9.29
N GLN A 324 2.30 0.78 -10.06
CA GLN A 324 2.60 0.56 -11.49
C GLN A 324 4.09 0.41 -11.79
N GLY A 325 4.80 -0.35 -10.95
CA GLY A 325 6.23 -0.62 -11.06
C GLY A 325 7.15 0.34 -10.30
N LYS A 326 6.62 1.34 -9.61
CA LYS A 326 7.39 2.12 -8.64
C LYS A 326 7.70 1.28 -7.40
N PRO A 327 8.73 1.63 -6.61
CA PRO A 327 9.01 0.95 -5.35
C PRO A 327 7.83 1.02 -4.37
N THR A 328 7.60 -0.10 -3.68
CA THR A 328 6.60 -0.23 -2.62
C THR A 328 7.36 -0.65 -1.37
N TRP A 329 7.72 0.32 -0.54
CA TRP A 329 8.48 0.06 0.68
C TRP A 329 7.54 -0.31 1.81
N MET A 330 7.79 -1.46 2.43
CA MET A 330 6.97 -1.97 3.52
C MET A 330 7.76 -2.00 4.81
N LEU A 331 7.30 -1.26 5.82
CA LEU A 331 7.92 -1.28 7.14
C LEU A 331 7.75 -2.64 7.79
N THR A 332 8.84 -3.16 8.33
CA THR A 332 8.85 -4.42 9.05
C THR A 332 8.61 -4.15 10.53
N TYR A 333 7.36 -4.29 10.96
CA TYR A 333 7.02 -4.32 12.38
C TYR A 333 7.44 -5.64 12.98
N SER A 334 8.24 -5.60 14.03
CA SER A 334 8.62 -6.79 14.78
C SER A 334 8.00 -6.81 16.18
N TRP A 335 7.91 -7.98 16.76
CA TRP A 335 7.36 -8.17 18.12
C TRP A 335 8.42 -8.05 19.20
N ASP A 336 9.27 -7.03 19.12
CA ASP A 336 10.31 -6.81 20.11
C ASP A 336 9.70 -6.64 21.51
N GLY A 337 10.13 -7.48 22.46
CA GLY A 337 9.68 -7.45 23.83
C GLY A 337 8.45 -8.30 24.17
N GLU A 338 7.82 -8.97 23.19
CA GLU A 338 6.77 -9.94 23.48
C GLU A 338 7.35 -11.21 24.11
N LYS A 339 6.80 -11.62 25.26
CA LYS A 339 7.26 -12.84 25.95
C LYS A 339 6.87 -14.08 25.16
N GLY A 340 7.80 -15.02 25.03
CA GLY A 340 7.55 -16.32 24.40
C GLY A 340 7.64 -16.35 22.89
N VAL A 341 7.94 -15.25 22.25
CA VAL A 341 8.16 -15.17 20.80
C VAL A 341 9.65 -15.16 20.51
N ASP A 342 10.12 -16.01 19.60
CA ASP A 342 11.48 -15.92 19.05
C ASP A 342 11.51 -14.72 18.08
N LEU A 343 12.22 -13.66 18.46
CA LEU A 343 12.33 -12.44 17.67
C LEU A 343 12.89 -12.70 16.27
N ARG A 344 13.80 -13.64 16.13
CA ARG A 344 14.41 -14.00 14.83
C ARG A 344 13.35 -14.58 13.88
N ASP A 345 12.48 -15.43 14.40
CA ASP A 345 11.37 -15.99 13.62
C ASP A 345 10.31 -14.94 13.31
N ALA A 346 9.98 -14.07 14.24
CA ALA A 346 9.03 -12.99 14.04
C ALA A 346 9.47 -12.04 12.91
N MET A 347 10.73 -11.57 12.97
CA MET A 347 11.32 -10.73 11.92
C MET A 347 11.44 -11.49 10.59
N ALA A 348 11.91 -12.73 10.62
CA ALA A 348 12.08 -13.55 9.43
C ALA A 348 10.74 -13.81 8.72
N ASN A 349 9.65 -14.01 9.47
CA ASN A 349 8.31 -14.19 8.89
C ASN A 349 7.82 -12.93 8.21
N MET A 350 8.06 -11.75 8.79
CA MET A 350 7.67 -10.48 8.20
C MET A 350 8.44 -10.22 6.90
N PHE A 351 9.76 -10.35 6.93
CA PHE A 351 10.59 -10.23 5.73
C PHE A 351 10.18 -11.25 4.65
N MET A 352 9.92 -12.49 5.03
CA MET A 352 9.48 -13.52 4.10
C MET A 352 8.16 -13.13 3.43
N ALA A 353 7.15 -12.75 4.20
CA ALA A 353 5.84 -12.35 3.67
C ALA A 353 5.96 -11.19 2.69
N GLN A 354 6.67 -10.13 3.07
CA GLN A 354 6.84 -8.92 2.27
C GLN A 354 7.61 -9.19 0.98
N VAL A 355 8.72 -9.93 1.04
CA VAL A 355 9.55 -10.25 -0.13
C VAL A 355 8.82 -11.18 -1.10
N MET A 356 8.15 -12.22 -0.60
CA MET A 356 7.35 -13.12 -1.46
C MET A 356 6.20 -12.35 -2.13
N ALA A 357 5.59 -11.41 -1.43
CA ALA A 357 4.58 -10.50 -2.00
C ALA A 357 5.15 -9.49 -3.00
N GLY A 358 6.48 -9.30 -3.05
CA GLY A 358 7.16 -8.41 -4.00
C GLY A 358 7.31 -6.98 -3.51
N ALA A 359 7.20 -6.75 -2.22
CA ALA A 359 7.48 -5.46 -1.60
C ALA A 359 8.98 -5.23 -1.41
N ASN A 360 9.40 -3.98 -1.45
CA ASN A 360 10.72 -3.56 -1.01
C ASN A 360 10.75 -3.49 0.51
N LEU A 361 11.80 -3.97 1.13
CA LEU A 361 11.92 -3.93 2.58
C LEU A 361 12.34 -2.55 3.07
N TRP A 362 11.66 -2.10 4.10
CA TRP A 362 12.02 -0.95 4.89
C TRP A 362 11.96 -1.34 6.36
N ASP A 363 13.00 -1.05 7.12
CA ASP A 363 13.09 -1.45 8.51
C ASP A 363 13.76 -0.36 9.35
N ALA A 364 13.18 -0.05 10.50
CA ALA A 364 13.61 1.01 11.38
C ALA A 364 14.29 0.44 12.63
N ARG A 365 15.61 0.52 12.69
CA ARG A 365 16.38 0.07 13.84
C ARG A 365 16.09 0.93 15.07
N GLY A 366 15.73 0.26 16.17
CA GLY A 366 15.55 0.91 17.47
C GLY A 366 14.35 1.83 17.56
N HIS A 367 13.46 1.81 16.56
CA HIS A 367 12.20 2.51 16.63
C HIS A 367 11.25 1.78 17.57
N VAL A 368 10.60 2.50 18.49
CA VAL A 368 9.73 1.89 19.52
C VAL A 368 8.52 1.15 18.95
N MET A 369 8.11 1.47 17.72
CA MET A 369 6.93 0.89 17.08
C MET A 369 7.25 -0.19 16.06
N SER A 370 8.39 -0.13 15.39
CA SER A 370 8.61 -0.88 14.17
C SER A 370 9.98 -1.53 14.04
N GLY A 371 10.97 -1.12 14.80
CA GLY A 371 12.32 -1.65 14.62
C GLY A 371 12.61 -2.85 15.48
N SER A 372 13.08 -3.93 14.88
CA SER A 372 13.65 -5.04 15.62
C SER A 372 15.07 -4.76 16.07
N ASN A 373 15.41 -5.25 17.25
CA ASN A 373 16.79 -5.34 17.72
C ASN A 373 17.52 -6.60 17.23
N ASP A 374 16.86 -7.46 16.47
CA ASP A 374 17.48 -8.66 15.85
C ASP A 374 18.31 -8.27 14.63
N LEU A 375 19.40 -7.57 14.89
CA LEU A 375 20.34 -7.13 13.87
C LEU A 375 20.97 -8.27 13.06
N PRO A 376 21.28 -9.46 13.62
CA PRO A 376 21.77 -10.61 12.85
C PRO A 376 20.78 -11.06 11.78
N THR A 377 19.49 -11.23 12.11
CA THR A 377 18.46 -11.64 11.13
C THR A 377 18.26 -10.58 10.07
N ARG A 378 18.22 -9.28 10.43
CA ARG A 378 18.16 -8.16 9.48
C ARG A 378 19.35 -8.21 8.50
N THR A 379 20.57 -8.24 9.01
CA THR A 379 21.80 -8.23 8.20
C THR A 379 21.85 -9.42 7.25
N ARG A 380 21.49 -10.61 7.74
CA ARG A 380 21.41 -11.83 6.92
C ARG A 380 20.37 -11.70 5.81
N THR A 381 19.17 -11.20 6.13
CA THR A 381 18.06 -11.05 5.16
C THR A 381 18.43 -10.04 4.10
N PHE A 382 18.97 -8.89 4.47
CA PHE A 382 19.36 -7.86 3.50
C PHE A 382 20.49 -8.34 2.59
N GLY A 383 21.49 -9.07 3.12
CA GLY A 383 22.52 -9.70 2.31
C GLY A 383 21.95 -10.70 1.31
N TRP A 384 21.06 -11.58 1.77
CA TRP A 384 20.42 -12.58 0.91
C TRP A 384 19.55 -11.95 -0.20
N ILE A 385 18.80 -10.90 0.11
CA ILE A 385 18.00 -10.16 -0.88
C ILE A 385 18.91 -9.48 -1.90
N LYS A 386 20.00 -8.86 -1.46
CA LYS A 386 21.00 -8.25 -2.34
C LYS A 386 21.56 -9.27 -3.35
N ASP A 387 21.87 -10.49 -2.89
CA ASP A 387 22.37 -11.57 -3.73
C ASP A 387 21.32 -12.11 -4.72
N HIS A 388 20.02 -11.91 -4.43
CA HIS A 388 18.89 -12.41 -5.20
C HIS A 388 17.94 -11.29 -5.70
N ALA A 389 18.44 -10.05 -5.81
CA ALA A 389 17.61 -8.88 -6.15
C ALA A 389 16.84 -9.07 -7.46
N GLN A 390 17.41 -9.71 -8.46
CA GLN A 390 16.73 -9.97 -9.74
C GLN A 390 15.50 -10.89 -9.57
N THR A 391 15.58 -11.88 -8.69
CA THR A 391 14.45 -12.78 -8.42
C THR A 391 13.27 -12.03 -7.79
N PHE A 392 13.56 -11.08 -6.88
CA PHE A 392 12.52 -10.43 -6.09
C PHE A 392 12.02 -9.11 -6.69
N TYR A 393 12.90 -8.32 -7.30
CA TYR A 393 12.61 -6.94 -7.70
C TYR A 393 12.64 -6.70 -9.20
N ALA A 394 12.90 -7.71 -10.03
CA ALA A 394 12.58 -7.64 -11.44
C ALA A 394 11.05 -7.52 -11.64
N PRO A 395 10.59 -6.90 -12.73
CA PRO A 395 9.16 -6.78 -13.00
C PRO A 395 8.43 -8.12 -12.97
N ARG A 396 7.38 -8.22 -12.19
CA ARG A 396 6.47 -9.37 -12.11
C ARG A 396 5.30 -9.16 -13.05
N ASN A 397 5.41 -9.71 -14.25
CA ASN A 397 4.37 -9.58 -15.27
C ASN A 397 3.30 -10.66 -15.10
N PRO A 398 2.02 -10.37 -15.32
CA PRO A 398 0.97 -11.37 -15.27
C PRO A 398 1.12 -12.38 -16.41
N ILE A 399 0.60 -13.60 -16.21
CA ILE A 399 0.54 -14.68 -17.21
C ILE A 399 -0.87 -14.74 -17.78
N ALA A 400 -1.85 -15.10 -16.95
CA ALA A 400 -3.27 -15.15 -17.28
C ALA A 400 -4.13 -14.87 -16.02
N PRO A 401 -4.04 -13.65 -15.45
CA PRO A 401 -4.59 -13.38 -14.13
C PRO A 401 -6.12 -13.22 -14.15
N VAL A 402 -6.75 -13.60 -13.04
CA VAL A 402 -8.07 -13.10 -12.68
C VAL A 402 -7.94 -11.65 -12.22
N GLY A 403 -8.67 -10.72 -12.82
CA GLY A 403 -8.71 -9.32 -12.39
C GLY A 403 -9.62 -9.14 -11.19
N VAL A 404 -9.17 -8.42 -10.18
CA VAL A 404 -10.01 -7.98 -9.05
C VAL A 404 -10.00 -6.47 -9.02
N TYR A 405 -11.15 -5.86 -9.24
CA TYR A 405 -11.24 -4.41 -9.39
C TYR A 405 -11.27 -3.70 -8.03
N PHE A 406 -10.32 -2.79 -7.83
CA PHE A 406 -10.31 -1.85 -6.71
C PHE A 406 -10.93 -0.52 -7.15
N SER A 407 -12.02 -0.12 -6.50
CA SER A 407 -12.71 1.16 -6.75
C SER A 407 -12.38 2.17 -5.65
N PRO A 408 -11.54 3.17 -5.92
CA PRO A 408 -11.25 4.22 -4.93
C PRO A 408 -12.51 4.97 -4.48
N ARG A 409 -13.45 5.24 -5.42
CA ARG A 409 -14.70 5.93 -5.12
C ARG A 409 -15.63 5.13 -4.23
N THR A 410 -15.77 3.82 -4.51
CA THR A 410 -16.57 2.95 -3.63
C THR A 410 -15.94 2.87 -2.24
N ARG A 411 -14.61 2.73 -2.15
CA ARG A 411 -13.88 2.76 -0.89
C ARG A 411 -14.11 4.06 -0.13
N ASN A 412 -14.11 5.20 -0.82
CA ASN A 412 -14.27 6.51 -0.16
C ASN A 412 -15.66 6.72 0.45
N TYR A 413 -16.70 6.15 -0.13
CA TYR A 413 -18.07 6.40 0.29
C TYR A 413 -18.78 5.22 0.95
N PHE A 414 -18.29 4.00 0.72
CA PHE A 414 -18.88 2.73 1.16
C PHE A 414 -17.77 1.76 1.64
N ALA A 415 -16.86 2.26 2.48
CA ALA A 415 -15.61 1.57 2.81
C ALA A 415 -15.83 0.18 3.41
N GLU A 416 -16.68 0.06 4.42
CA GLU A 416 -16.83 -1.18 5.22
C GLU A 416 -17.22 -2.37 4.32
N GLU A 417 -18.33 -2.24 3.58
CA GLU A 417 -18.82 -3.34 2.76
C GLU A 417 -17.87 -3.65 1.60
N PHE A 418 -17.31 -2.59 0.98
CA PHE A 418 -16.40 -2.76 -0.15
C PHE A 418 -15.10 -3.44 0.27
N ILE A 419 -14.48 -3.04 1.38
CA ILE A 419 -13.18 -3.57 1.81
C ILE A 419 -13.30 -5.04 2.20
N ASP A 420 -14.35 -5.43 2.89
CA ASP A 420 -14.60 -6.84 3.22
C ASP A 420 -14.83 -7.69 1.97
N SER A 421 -15.62 -7.19 1.02
CA SER A 421 -15.84 -7.87 -0.27
C SER A 421 -14.55 -7.99 -1.07
N TYR A 422 -13.73 -6.95 -1.10
CA TYR A 422 -12.47 -6.90 -1.82
C TYR A 422 -11.41 -7.80 -1.19
N LYS A 423 -11.14 -7.65 0.13
CA LYS A 423 -10.18 -8.50 0.87
C LYS A 423 -10.56 -9.97 0.80
N GLY A 424 -11.83 -10.28 0.99
CA GLY A 424 -12.31 -11.65 0.92
C GLY A 424 -12.15 -12.26 -0.47
N THR A 425 -12.36 -11.48 -1.54
CA THR A 425 -12.10 -11.94 -2.90
C THR A 425 -10.61 -12.21 -3.13
N LEU A 426 -9.72 -11.32 -2.66
CA LEU A 426 -8.27 -11.55 -2.77
C LEU A 426 -7.82 -12.75 -1.95
N ALA A 427 -8.31 -12.88 -0.70
CA ALA A 427 -7.98 -14.02 0.16
C ALA A 427 -8.44 -15.35 -0.48
N LEU A 428 -9.65 -15.38 -1.05
CA LEU A 428 -10.18 -16.55 -1.76
C LEU A 428 -9.26 -16.99 -2.90
N LEU A 429 -8.80 -16.05 -3.72
CA LEU A 429 -7.90 -16.35 -4.84
C LEU A 429 -6.49 -16.77 -4.36
N MET A 430 -5.92 -16.08 -3.38
CA MET A 430 -4.61 -16.43 -2.81
C MET A 430 -4.61 -17.81 -2.16
N GLN A 431 -5.64 -18.15 -1.38
CA GLN A 431 -5.78 -19.45 -0.72
C GLN A 431 -6.16 -20.58 -1.67
N SER A 432 -6.69 -20.24 -2.86
CA SER A 432 -6.95 -21.17 -3.96
C SER A 432 -5.80 -21.26 -4.94
N HIS A 433 -4.71 -20.51 -4.70
CA HIS A 433 -3.51 -20.49 -5.52
C HIS A 433 -3.78 -20.08 -6.98
N ILE A 434 -4.75 -19.19 -7.18
CA ILE A 434 -5.12 -18.68 -8.50
C ILE A 434 -4.36 -17.38 -8.74
N GLU A 435 -3.71 -17.28 -9.91
CA GLU A 435 -3.09 -16.03 -10.34
C GLU A 435 -4.13 -14.92 -10.43
N PHE A 436 -3.85 -13.78 -9.82
CA PHE A 436 -4.71 -12.60 -9.89
C PHE A 436 -3.91 -11.32 -10.09
N GLN A 437 -4.61 -10.30 -10.54
CA GLN A 437 -4.09 -8.94 -10.65
C GLN A 437 -5.13 -7.97 -10.08
N VAL A 438 -4.70 -7.04 -9.24
CA VAL A 438 -5.54 -5.91 -8.84
C VAL A 438 -5.67 -4.97 -10.04
N VAL A 439 -6.89 -4.70 -10.44
CA VAL A 439 -7.25 -3.79 -11.53
C VAL A 439 -7.80 -2.49 -10.91
N THR A 440 -7.38 -1.36 -11.44
CA THR A 440 -7.76 -0.02 -10.95
C THR A 440 -8.39 0.79 -12.08
N PRO A 441 -8.99 1.95 -11.82
CA PRO A 441 -9.45 2.85 -12.90
C PRO A 441 -8.37 3.11 -13.96
N ALA A 442 -7.10 3.27 -13.54
CA ALA A 442 -5.98 3.52 -14.44
C ALA A 442 -5.61 2.32 -15.33
N THR A 443 -5.90 1.10 -14.91
CA THR A 443 -5.51 -0.13 -15.61
C THR A 443 -6.67 -0.90 -16.22
N LEU A 444 -7.92 -0.52 -15.93
CA LEU A 444 -9.13 -1.21 -16.36
C LEU A 444 -9.24 -1.34 -17.89
N GLN A 445 -8.99 -0.25 -18.60
CA GLN A 445 -9.07 -0.23 -20.07
C GLN A 445 -8.06 -1.19 -20.74
N SER A 446 -6.88 -1.36 -20.13
CA SER A 446 -5.82 -2.23 -20.67
C SER A 446 -5.86 -3.65 -20.12
N PHE A 447 -6.76 -3.95 -19.18
CA PHE A 447 -6.83 -5.27 -18.58
C PHE A 447 -7.31 -6.31 -19.60
N ALA A 448 -6.53 -7.39 -19.75
CA ALA A 448 -6.75 -8.41 -20.76
C ALA A 448 -6.91 -9.83 -20.20
N GLY A 449 -6.96 -10.00 -18.88
CA GLY A 449 -7.16 -11.30 -18.23
C GLY A 449 -8.50 -11.97 -18.61
N PRO A 450 -8.65 -13.27 -18.36
CA PRO A 450 -9.84 -14.05 -18.78
C PRO A 450 -11.09 -13.71 -17.97
N VAL A 451 -10.93 -13.24 -16.73
CA VAL A 451 -12.02 -12.93 -15.79
C VAL A 451 -11.76 -11.60 -15.13
N LEU A 452 -12.79 -10.76 -15.01
CA LEU A 452 -12.80 -9.53 -14.20
C LEU A 452 -13.85 -9.65 -13.11
N ILE A 453 -13.44 -9.53 -11.85
CA ILE A 453 -14.32 -9.53 -10.68
C ILE A 453 -14.50 -8.08 -10.20
N LEU A 454 -15.75 -7.68 -10.04
CA LEU A 454 -16.18 -6.39 -9.47
C LEU A 454 -16.78 -6.67 -8.07
N PRO A 455 -15.95 -6.70 -7.01
CA PRO A 455 -16.40 -7.09 -5.67
C PRO A 455 -17.16 -5.93 -5.01
N GLU A 456 -18.47 -5.88 -5.17
CA GLU A 456 -19.36 -4.85 -4.62
C GLU A 456 -18.94 -3.42 -5.01
N VAL A 457 -18.57 -3.22 -6.26
CA VAL A 457 -18.12 -1.93 -6.80
C VAL A 457 -19.32 -1.02 -7.02
N LYS A 458 -19.78 -0.37 -5.95
CA LYS A 458 -21.02 0.43 -5.95
C LYS A 458 -20.94 1.65 -6.87
N CYS A 459 -19.82 2.39 -6.84
CA CYS A 459 -19.60 3.59 -7.64
C CYS A 459 -18.81 3.27 -8.92
N LEU A 460 -19.34 3.71 -10.06
CA LEU A 460 -18.67 3.63 -11.35
C LEU A 460 -18.83 4.93 -12.13
N SER A 461 -17.78 5.40 -12.78
CA SER A 461 -17.86 6.51 -13.74
C SER A 461 -18.39 6.04 -15.10
N PRO A 462 -18.80 6.96 -15.99
CA PRO A 462 -19.16 6.61 -17.37
C PRO A 462 -18.02 5.90 -18.13
N GLU A 463 -16.78 6.32 -17.92
CA GLU A 463 -15.59 5.76 -18.56
C GLU A 463 -15.30 4.33 -18.06
N GLU A 464 -15.47 4.08 -16.76
CA GLU A 464 -15.34 2.74 -16.17
C GLU A 464 -16.42 1.80 -16.71
N ILE A 465 -17.67 2.25 -16.81
CA ILE A 465 -18.77 1.47 -17.39
C ILE A 465 -18.47 1.09 -18.84
N GLU A 466 -17.96 2.02 -19.65
CA GLU A 466 -17.61 1.75 -21.04
C GLU A 466 -16.44 0.78 -21.16
N SER A 467 -15.45 0.89 -20.28
CA SER A 467 -14.32 -0.04 -20.22
C SER A 467 -14.77 -1.45 -19.84
N ILE A 468 -15.69 -1.59 -18.88
CA ILE A 468 -16.28 -2.88 -18.49
C ILE A 468 -17.10 -3.46 -19.64
N ARG A 469 -17.90 -2.64 -20.35
CA ARG A 469 -18.67 -3.07 -21.51
C ARG A 469 -17.75 -3.59 -22.62
N SER A 470 -16.71 -2.85 -22.94
CA SER A 470 -15.72 -3.23 -23.95
C SER A 470 -14.98 -4.52 -23.57
N TYR A 471 -14.66 -4.68 -22.27
CA TYR A 471 -14.06 -5.92 -21.74
C TYR A 471 -14.98 -7.14 -21.93
N ALA A 472 -16.27 -7.02 -21.62
CA ALA A 472 -17.24 -8.10 -21.76
C ALA A 472 -17.56 -8.42 -23.24
N ALA A 473 -17.55 -7.42 -24.12
CA ALA A 473 -17.91 -7.57 -25.55
C ALA A 473 -16.96 -8.49 -26.32
N VAL A 474 -15.73 -8.67 -25.86
CA VAL A 474 -14.75 -9.60 -26.48
C VAL A 474 -14.84 -11.02 -25.93
N GLY A 475 -15.92 -11.37 -25.23
CA GLY A 475 -16.20 -12.72 -24.73
C GLY A 475 -15.46 -13.13 -23.46
N ARG A 476 -14.88 -12.18 -22.74
CA ARG A 476 -14.27 -12.40 -21.42
C ARG A 476 -15.35 -12.47 -20.34
N ALA A 477 -15.05 -13.17 -19.24
CA ALA A 477 -16.03 -13.37 -18.18
C ALA A 477 -16.04 -12.19 -17.18
N LEU A 478 -17.24 -11.77 -16.78
CA LEU A 478 -17.46 -10.73 -15.78
C LEU A 478 -18.13 -11.32 -14.54
N VAL A 479 -17.59 -11.02 -13.37
CA VAL A 479 -18.23 -11.35 -12.09
C VAL A 479 -18.58 -10.04 -11.40
N ALA A 480 -19.88 -9.80 -11.18
CA ALA A 480 -20.36 -8.61 -10.48
C ALA A 480 -21.14 -9.03 -9.23
N THR A 481 -20.88 -8.38 -8.10
CA THR A 481 -21.50 -8.75 -6.83
C THR A 481 -22.18 -7.55 -6.15
N GLY A 482 -23.18 -7.84 -5.33
CA GLY A 482 -23.89 -6.82 -4.57
C GLY A 482 -24.51 -5.71 -5.42
N GLU A 483 -24.37 -4.49 -4.96
CA GLU A 483 -24.89 -3.29 -5.60
C GLU A 483 -23.94 -2.69 -6.67
N THR A 484 -23.09 -3.50 -7.30
CA THR A 484 -22.13 -3.04 -8.33
C THR A 484 -22.84 -2.17 -9.39
N GLY A 485 -22.34 -0.91 -9.58
CA GLY A 485 -22.86 0.05 -10.55
C GLY A 485 -24.12 0.80 -10.11
N ARG A 486 -24.56 0.64 -8.87
CA ARG A 486 -25.77 1.31 -8.34
C ARG A 486 -25.64 2.82 -8.28
N TYR A 487 -24.43 3.33 -8.05
CA TYR A 487 -24.13 4.75 -7.84
C TYR A 487 -23.20 5.29 -8.94
N ASP A 488 -23.28 6.57 -9.19
CA ASP A 488 -22.33 7.27 -10.05
C ASP A 488 -21.01 7.58 -9.30
N GLU A 489 -20.08 8.23 -9.98
CA GLU A 489 -18.77 8.61 -9.43
C GLU A 489 -18.82 9.63 -8.27
N ARG A 490 -20.00 10.21 -7.99
CA ARG A 490 -20.26 11.14 -6.87
C ARG A 490 -20.99 10.47 -5.72
N GLY A 491 -21.29 9.17 -5.84
CA GLY A 491 -22.09 8.43 -4.87
C GLY A 491 -23.59 8.74 -4.95
N GLU A 492 -24.09 9.31 -6.07
CA GLU A 492 -25.51 9.53 -6.29
C GLU A 492 -26.16 8.28 -6.90
N THR A 493 -27.34 7.93 -6.38
CA THR A 493 -28.08 6.76 -6.86
C THR A 493 -28.52 6.93 -8.32
N ARG A 494 -28.20 5.97 -9.17
CA ARG A 494 -28.65 5.94 -10.56
C ARG A 494 -30.09 5.49 -10.68
N GLY A 495 -30.82 6.05 -11.65
CA GLY A 495 -32.16 5.59 -12.00
C GLY A 495 -32.21 4.18 -12.57
N ALA A 496 -31.15 3.77 -13.30
CA ALA A 496 -30.97 2.43 -13.82
C ALA A 496 -29.53 1.96 -13.62
N ASN A 497 -29.34 0.71 -13.23
CA ASN A 497 -28.02 0.12 -13.03
C ASN A 497 -27.41 -0.31 -14.37
N PRO A 498 -26.30 0.28 -14.83
CA PRO A 498 -25.69 -0.03 -16.14
C PRO A 498 -25.10 -1.44 -16.21
N ILE A 499 -24.67 -2.02 -15.08
CA ILE A 499 -24.19 -3.39 -15.04
C ILE A 499 -25.34 -4.37 -15.17
N HIS A 500 -26.47 -4.16 -14.51
CA HIS A 500 -27.66 -4.97 -14.71
C HIS A 500 -28.14 -4.95 -16.17
N GLN A 501 -28.11 -3.75 -16.79
CA GLN A 501 -28.45 -3.63 -18.23
C GLN A 501 -27.47 -4.38 -19.10
N LEU A 502 -26.15 -4.28 -18.86
CA LEU A 502 -25.12 -5.00 -19.59
C LEU A 502 -25.30 -6.53 -19.50
N LEU A 503 -25.67 -7.04 -18.33
CA LEU A 503 -25.85 -8.47 -18.08
C LEU A 503 -27.26 -8.96 -18.43
N GLY A 504 -28.18 -8.07 -18.84
CA GLY A 504 -29.55 -8.44 -19.17
C GLY A 504 -30.36 -8.97 -17.99
N LEU A 505 -30.06 -8.51 -16.77
CA LEU A 505 -30.70 -9.01 -15.54
C LEU A 505 -32.16 -8.54 -15.47
N LYS A 506 -33.08 -9.49 -15.30
CA LYS A 506 -34.51 -9.22 -15.07
C LYS A 506 -34.81 -8.99 -13.58
N ARG A 507 -33.99 -9.56 -12.70
CA ARG A 507 -34.08 -9.49 -11.25
C ARG A 507 -32.67 -9.27 -10.66
N SER A 508 -32.58 -8.43 -9.67
CA SER A 508 -31.32 -8.11 -8.97
C SER A 508 -31.19 -8.76 -7.58
N ASP A 509 -32.23 -9.49 -7.16
CA ASP A 509 -32.30 -10.16 -5.87
C ASP A 509 -31.94 -11.65 -5.93
N LEU A 510 -31.57 -12.15 -7.13
CA LEU A 510 -31.17 -13.53 -7.34
C LEU A 510 -29.82 -13.63 -8.02
N LYS A 511 -29.09 -14.69 -7.64
CA LYS A 511 -27.87 -15.09 -8.34
C LYS A 511 -28.19 -15.57 -9.75
N VAL A 512 -27.47 -15.04 -10.73
CA VAL A 512 -27.62 -15.37 -12.14
C VAL A 512 -26.28 -15.69 -12.78
N THR A 513 -26.21 -16.76 -13.55
CA THR A 513 -25.05 -17.10 -14.37
C THR A 513 -25.40 -17.10 -15.84
N GLY A 514 -24.55 -16.47 -16.68
CA GLY A 514 -24.66 -16.47 -18.14
C GLY A 514 -23.47 -17.16 -18.74
N THR A 515 -23.74 -18.16 -19.63
CA THR A 515 -22.70 -18.93 -20.32
C THR A 515 -22.74 -18.77 -21.84
N THR A 516 -23.80 -18.15 -22.37
CA THR A 516 -24.00 -17.87 -23.81
C THR A 516 -24.03 -16.37 -24.04
N GLY A 517 -23.31 -15.86 -25.04
CA GLY A 517 -23.12 -14.45 -25.26
C GLY A 517 -22.10 -13.88 -24.25
N THR A 518 -22.50 -12.91 -23.44
CA THR A 518 -21.66 -12.44 -22.31
C THR A 518 -21.59 -13.53 -21.26
N LYS A 519 -20.37 -13.98 -20.95
CA LYS A 519 -20.13 -14.90 -19.84
C LYS A 519 -20.12 -14.10 -18.54
N PHE A 520 -20.94 -14.46 -17.55
CA PHE A 520 -20.97 -13.73 -16.29
C PHE A 520 -21.50 -14.54 -15.12
N ILE A 521 -21.11 -14.06 -13.92
CA ILE A 521 -21.78 -14.38 -12.66
C ILE A 521 -22.25 -13.06 -12.07
N TYR A 522 -23.52 -12.96 -11.72
CA TYR A 522 -24.04 -11.93 -10.84
C TYR A 522 -24.48 -12.55 -9.53
N ASP A 523 -23.97 -12.07 -8.41
CA ASP A 523 -24.30 -12.59 -7.09
C ASP A 523 -24.61 -11.44 -6.11
N PRO A 524 -25.88 -11.24 -5.73
CA PRO A 524 -26.27 -10.17 -4.83
C PRO A 524 -25.78 -10.34 -3.39
N GLU A 525 -25.37 -11.56 -2.98
CA GLU A 525 -24.94 -11.88 -1.62
C GLU A 525 -23.45 -11.59 -1.34
N CYS A 526 -22.72 -11.03 -2.31
CA CYS A 526 -21.31 -10.64 -2.13
C CYS A 526 -20.43 -11.77 -1.57
N PRO A 527 -20.12 -12.82 -2.39
CA PRO A 527 -19.37 -13.98 -1.92
C PRO A 527 -17.99 -13.62 -1.33
N GLY A 528 -17.35 -12.54 -1.77
CA GLY A 528 -16.11 -12.05 -1.17
C GLY A 528 -16.30 -11.66 0.29
N ARG A 529 -17.34 -10.85 0.58
CA ARG A 529 -17.67 -10.45 1.95
C ARG A 529 -18.05 -11.66 2.82
N ALA A 530 -18.91 -12.54 2.31
CA ALA A 530 -19.28 -13.75 3.01
C ALA A 530 -18.05 -14.63 3.33
N TYR A 531 -17.10 -14.73 2.39
CA TYR A 531 -15.87 -15.47 2.62
C TYR A 531 -14.99 -14.82 3.70
N TRP A 532 -14.84 -13.50 3.68
CA TRP A 532 -14.09 -12.76 4.71
C TRP A 532 -14.67 -12.99 6.11
N HIS A 533 -15.99 -12.95 6.25
CA HIS A 533 -16.66 -13.25 7.53
C HIS A 533 -16.43 -14.69 7.99
N LEU A 534 -16.50 -15.67 7.09
CA LEU A 534 -16.16 -17.06 7.44
C LEU A 534 -14.72 -17.21 7.93
N LEU A 535 -13.78 -16.48 7.29
CA LEU A 535 -12.39 -16.46 7.75
C LEU A 535 -12.26 -15.84 9.15
N THR A 536 -12.95 -14.73 9.45
CA THR A 536 -12.92 -14.14 10.79
C THR A 536 -13.48 -15.05 11.87
N GLU A 537 -14.40 -15.93 11.54
CA GLU A 537 -15.01 -16.88 12.48
C GLU A 537 -14.17 -18.15 12.74
N GLU A 538 -13.51 -18.68 11.70
CA GLU A 538 -12.94 -20.05 11.79
C GLU A 538 -11.43 -20.12 11.51
N PHE A 539 -10.87 -19.16 10.77
CA PHE A 539 -9.53 -19.31 10.20
C PHE A 539 -8.44 -19.49 11.25
N ASP A 540 -8.47 -18.68 12.31
CA ASP A 540 -7.41 -18.68 13.31
C ASP A 540 -7.28 -20.02 14.04
N SER A 541 -8.41 -20.63 14.42
CA SER A 541 -8.41 -21.94 15.07
C SER A 541 -7.90 -23.05 14.14
N ARG A 542 -8.22 -22.97 12.87
CA ARG A 542 -7.79 -23.93 11.86
C ARG A 542 -6.31 -23.73 11.47
N ALA A 543 -5.86 -22.48 11.36
CA ALA A 543 -4.46 -22.17 11.09
C ALA A 543 -3.55 -22.70 12.21
N ALA A 544 -3.95 -22.56 13.46
CA ALA A 544 -3.20 -23.06 14.62
C ALA A 544 -2.96 -24.58 14.56
N THR A 545 -3.93 -25.37 14.07
CA THR A 545 -3.79 -26.82 13.90
C THR A 545 -3.19 -27.22 12.56
N GLY A 546 -3.13 -26.29 11.59
CA GLY A 546 -2.72 -26.54 10.21
C GLY A 546 -3.68 -27.46 9.44
N ASN A 547 -4.95 -27.56 9.87
CA ASN A 547 -5.96 -28.42 9.25
C ASN A 547 -7.23 -27.66 8.88
N ALA A 548 -7.47 -27.47 7.57
CA ALA A 548 -8.66 -26.82 7.05
C ALA A 548 -9.81 -27.80 6.74
N ALA A 549 -9.59 -29.10 6.81
CA ALA A 549 -10.60 -30.10 6.42
C ALA A 549 -11.90 -29.95 7.22
N GLY A 550 -13.03 -29.89 6.53
CA GLY A 550 -14.36 -29.75 7.12
C GLY A 550 -14.64 -28.35 7.70
N SER A 551 -13.83 -27.33 7.39
CA SER A 551 -14.17 -25.93 7.71
C SER A 551 -15.14 -25.35 6.68
N ARG A 552 -16.05 -24.47 7.13
CA ARG A 552 -17.01 -23.79 6.26
C ARG A 552 -16.32 -22.93 5.20
N PHE A 553 -15.21 -22.27 5.56
CA PHE A 553 -14.47 -21.45 4.63
C PHE A 553 -13.80 -22.28 3.51
N ASP A 554 -13.32 -23.51 3.80
CA ASP A 554 -12.70 -24.37 2.78
C ASP A 554 -13.75 -24.92 1.79
N GLU A 555 -14.92 -25.35 2.30
CA GLU A 555 -16.03 -25.77 1.48
C GLU A 555 -16.56 -24.64 0.60
N PHE A 556 -16.72 -23.45 1.17
CA PHE A 556 -17.16 -22.24 0.47
C PHE A 556 -16.18 -21.89 -0.67
N ARG A 557 -14.89 -21.84 -0.37
CA ARG A 557 -13.82 -21.54 -1.32
C ARG A 557 -13.84 -22.50 -2.51
N ASN A 558 -13.84 -23.81 -2.24
CA ASN A 558 -13.79 -24.84 -3.27
C ASN A 558 -15.02 -24.76 -4.21
N ARG A 559 -16.20 -24.49 -3.66
CA ARG A 559 -17.44 -24.31 -4.44
C ARG A 559 -17.34 -23.09 -5.35
N HIS A 560 -16.94 -21.92 -4.82
CA HIS A 560 -16.90 -20.68 -5.59
C HIS A 560 -15.82 -20.70 -6.67
N VAL A 561 -14.66 -21.29 -6.42
CA VAL A 561 -13.61 -21.46 -7.42
C VAL A 561 -14.10 -22.38 -8.56
N SER A 562 -14.75 -23.48 -8.22
CA SER A 562 -15.30 -24.41 -9.23
C SER A 562 -16.33 -23.71 -10.12
N GLU A 563 -17.21 -22.91 -9.55
CA GLU A 563 -18.20 -22.11 -10.29
C GLU A 563 -17.53 -21.07 -11.20
N LEU A 564 -16.54 -20.33 -10.67
CA LEU A 564 -15.79 -19.36 -11.44
C LEU A 564 -15.12 -19.99 -12.66
N MET A 565 -14.46 -21.13 -12.49
CA MET A 565 -13.80 -21.87 -13.56
C MET A 565 -14.80 -22.39 -14.60
N GLN A 566 -15.94 -22.90 -14.16
CA GLN A 566 -16.98 -23.43 -15.04
C GLN A 566 -17.59 -22.35 -15.94
N VAL A 567 -18.00 -21.21 -15.35
CA VAL A 567 -18.67 -20.13 -16.11
C VAL A 567 -17.69 -19.42 -17.04
N SER A 568 -16.49 -19.14 -16.56
CA SER A 568 -15.47 -18.43 -17.34
C SER A 568 -14.76 -19.29 -18.36
N SER A 569 -14.84 -20.63 -18.26
CA SER A 569 -13.97 -21.57 -18.96
C SER A 569 -12.46 -21.29 -18.72
N PHE A 570 -12.15 -20.69 -17.58
CA PHE A 570 -10.79 -20.34 -17.19
C PHE A 570 -10.04 -21.59 -16.71
N SER A 571 -8.77 -21.69 -17.11
CA SER A 571 -7.84 -22.70 -16.62
C SER A 571 -6.55 -22.00 -16.21
N PRO A 572 -6.06 -22.17 -14.99
CA PRO A 572 -4.82 -21.56 -14.54
C PRO A 572 -3.62 -21.95 -15.42
N ALA A 573 -2.79 -20.97 -15.76
CA ALA A 573 -1.55 -21.22 -16.51
C ALA A 573 -0.49 -21.94 -15.66
N VAL A 574 -0.56 -21.74 -14.35
CA VAL A 574 0.26 -22.44 -13.34
C VAL A 574 -0.70 -22.98 -12.29
N GLU A 575 -0.57 -24.25 -11.97
CA GLU A 575 -1.40 -24.91 -10.97
C GLU A 575 -0.55 -25.19 -9.73
N VAL A 576 -1.05 -24.80 -8.56
CA VAL A 576 -0.41 -25.06 -7.27
C VAL A 576 -1.39 -25.79 -6.36
N SER A 577 -0.93 -26.90 -5.78
CA SER A 577 -1.68 -27.69 -4.81
C SER A 577 -0.96 -27.62 -3.45
N ALA A 578 -1.53 -26.90 -2.52
CA ALA A 578 -1.08 -26.73 -1.14
C ALA A 578 -2.29 -26.50 -0.24
N SER A 579 -2.09 -26.44 1.07
CA SER A 579 -3.16 -26.06 2.00
C SER A 579 -3.52 -24.56 1.85
N PRO A 580 -4.72 -24.13 2.30
CA PRO A 580 -5.12 -22.73 2.25
C PRO A 580 -4.33 -21.83 3.21
N PHE A 581 -3.38 -22.38 3.96
CA PHE A 581 -2.47 -21.64 4.82
C PHE A 581 -1.17 -21.22 4.12
N VAL A 582 -0.98 -21.66 2.87
CA VAL A 582 0.13 -21.23 2.01
C VAL A 582 -0.37 -20.25 0.97
N ALA A 583 0.16 -19.03 0.95
CA ALA A 583 -0.09 -18.11 -0.14
C ALA A 583 0.79 -18.44 -1.33
N ALA A 584 0.22 -18.43 -2.54
CA ALA A 584 0.97 -18.55 -3.79
C ALA A 584 0.69 -17.33 -4.68
N LEU A 585 1.75 -16.58 -4.97
CA LEU A 585 1.69 -15.44 -5.88
C LEU A 585 2.41 -15.80 -7.17
N ILE A 586 1.69 -15.79 -8.27
CA ILE A 586 2.13 -16.30 -9.57
C ILE A 586 2.43 -15.11 -10.48
N ALA A 587 3.56 -15.14 -11.17
CA ALA A 587 3.94 -14.12 -12.13
C ALA A 587 5.01 -14.63 -13.09
N ARG A 588 5.25 -13.90 -14.17
CA ARG A 588 6.39 -14.09 -15.07
C ARG A 588 7.50 -13.10 -14.67
N VAL A 589 8.65 -13.63 -14.28
CA VAL A 589 9.85 -12.85 -13.92
C VAL A 589 10.93 -13.13 -14.96
N GLU A 590 11.46 -12.12 -15.61
CA GLU A 590 12.48 -12.28 -16.69
C GLU A 590 12.07 -13.33 -17.75
N GLY A 591 10.81 -13.34 -18.12
CA GLY A 591 10.26 -14.30 -19.09
C GLY A 591 9.92 -15.69 -18.51
N LYS A 592 10.29 -16.00 -17.26
CA LYS A 592 10.11 -17.31 -16.62
C LYS A 592 8.86 -17.33 -15.76
N PRO A 593 7.92 -18.27 -15.96
CA PRO A 593 6.83 -18.49 -15.01
C PRO A 593 7.39 -18.83 -13.63
N SER A 594 6.92 -18.11 -12.62
CA SER A 594 7.44 -18.19 -11.25
C SER A 594 6.30 -18.20 -10.24
N VAL A 595 6.49 -18.95 -9.16
CA VAL A 595 5.57 -19.02 -8.01
C VAL A 595 6.31 -18.58 -6.76
N PHE A 596 5.79 -17.59 -6.09
CA PHE A 596 6.28 -17.10 -4.81
C PHE A 596 5.38 -17.65 -3.71
N LEU A 597 5.93 -18.51 -2.87
CA LEU A 597 5.22 -19.21 -1.80
C LEU A 597 5.53 -18.59 -0.45
N ALA A 598 4.48 -18.35 0.36
CA ALA A 598 4.62 -17.92 1.75
C ALA A 598 3.75 -18.83 2.64
N ASN A 599 4.38 -19.51 3.58
CA ASN A 599 3.74 -20.44 4.50
C ASN A 599 3.38 -19.74 5.81
N PHE A 600 2.10 -19.70 6.15
CA PHE A 600 1.57 -19.15 7.40
C PHE A 600 0.94 -20.24 8.30
N LYS A 601 1.08 -21.50 7.93
CA LYS A 601 0.53 -22.64 8.66
C LYS A 601 1.11 -22.72 10.09
N GLY A 602 0.28 -22.86 11.09
CA GLY A 602 0.69 -23.00 12.49
C GLY A 602 1.07 -21.69 13.19
N LEU A 603 1.13 -20.56 12.50
CA LEU A 603 1.39 -19.27 13.14
C LEU A 603 0.22 -18.90 14.06
N ARG A 604 0.54 -18.37 15.24
CA ARG A 604 -0.39 -17.82 16.20
C ARG A 604 0.10 -16.46 16.66
N SER A 605 0.14 -15.53 15.75
CA SER A 605 0.42 -14.12 16.00
C SER A 605 1.51 -13.85 17.05
N LYS A 606 1.10 -13.35 18.23
CA LYS A 606 1.98 -13.01 19.34
C LYS A 606 2.47 -14.21 20.15
N GLU A 607 1.95 -15.41 19.90
CA GLU A 607 2.26 -16.57 20.69
C GLU A 607 3.27 -17.51 20.02
N ILE A 608 3.08 -17.77 18.72
CA ILE A 608 3.92 -18.70 17.97
C ILE A 608 4.34 -18.07 16.64
N ALA A 609 5.62 -17.77 16.51
CA ALA A 609 6.23 -17.25 15.30
C ALA A 609 6.86 -18.33 14.41
N THR A 610 6.81 -19.60 14.83
CA THR A 610 7.38 -20.71 14.06
C THR A 610 6.28 -21.45 13.32
N GLN A 611 6.44 -21.58 11.99
CA GLN A 611 5.50 -22.29 11.13
C GLN A 611 5.51 -23.80 11.39
N LEU A 612 4.36 -24.43 11.12
CA LEU A 612 4.29 -25.83 10.82
C LEU A 612 4.69 -26.01 9.34
N PRO A 613 5.64 -26.90 9.01
CA PRO A 613 6.01 -27.12 7.61
C PRO A 613 4.81 -27.59 6.76
N GLU A 614 4.69 -27.02 5.57
CA GLU A 614 3.76 -27.53 4.57
C GLU A 614 4.43 -28.66 3.79
N GLN A 615 3.68 -29.74 3.58
CA GLN A 615 4.22 -30.97 2.98
C GLN A 615 3.68 -31.19 1.56
N ASN A 616 4.56 -31.70 0.69
CA ASN A 616 4.18 -32.21 -0.63
C ASN A 616 3.45 -31.17 -1.53
N ILE A 617 3.94 -29.93 -1.55
CA ILE A 617 3.40 -28.89 -2.45
C ILE A 617 3.67 -29.31 -3.90
N LYS A 618 2.62 -29.46 -4.69
CA LYS A 618 2.72 -29.81 -6.10
C LYS A 618 2.54 -28.55 -6.95
N ILE A 619 3.46 -28.29 -7.88
CA ILE A 619 3.38 -27.18 -8.82
C ILE A 619 3.49 -27.72 -10.23
N SER A 620 2.58 -27.25 -11.09
CA SER A 620 2.50 -27.63 -12.50
C SER A 620 2.58 -26.38 -13.38
N PHE A 621 3.58 -26.34 -14.26
CA PHE A 621 3.78 -25.30 -15.26
C PHE A 621 3.48 -25.83 -16.64
N GLN A 622 3.08 -24.96 -17.58
CA GLN A 622 3.14 -25.31 -19.01
C GLN A 622 4.62 -25.46 -19.39
N GLY A 623 4.96 -26.57 -20.05
CA GLY A 623 6.35 -26.86 -20.39
C GLY A 623 6.49 -28.12 -21.23
N LYS A 624 7.72 -28.39 -21.66
CA LYS A 624 8.09 -29.52 -22.51
C LYS A 624 9.22 -30.34 -21.86
N PRO A 625 9.43 -31.59 -22.30
CA PRO A 625 10.58 -32.36 -21.86
C PRO A 625 11.91 -31.58 -22.05
N GLY A 626 12.75 -31.63 -21.03
CA GLY A 626 14.01 -30.88 -20.98
C GLY A 626 13.94 -29.56 -20.20
N SER A 627 12.74 -29.06 -19.84
CA SER A 627 12.64 -27.90 -18.93
C SER A 627 13.20 -28.22 -17.56
N ARG A 628 13.87 -27.24 -16.94
CA ARG A 628 14.43 -27.37 -15.59
C ARG A 628 13.53 -26.61 -14.62
N ILE A 629 13.34 -27.14 -13.42
CA ILE A 629 12.66 -26.44 -12.34
C ILE A 629 13.67 -26.10 -11.24
N ARG A 630 13.68 -24.83 -10.86
CA ARG A 630 14.57 -24.29 -9.81
C ARG A 630 13.73 -23.85 -8.61
N ILE A 631 14.30 -23.98 -7.44
CA ILE A 631 13.75 -23.45 -6.20
C ILE A 631 14.81 -22.63 -5.45
N LEU A 632 14.36 -21.46 -4.92
CA LEU A 632 15.10 -20.64 -3.97
C LEU A 632 14.31 -20.58 -2.66
N PRO A 633 14.65 -21.40 -1.65
CA PRO A 633 14.05 -21.28 -0.33
C PRO A 633 14.42 -19.95 0.33
N PHE A 634 13.54 -19.42 1.17
CA PHE A 634 13.82 -18.20 1.94
C PHE A 634 15.09 -18.37 2.78
N LEU A 635 16.02 -17.43 2.67
CA LEU A 635 17.37 -17.44 3.26
C LEU A 635 18.22 -18.66 2.86
N GLY A 636 17.82 -19.41 1.83
CA GLY A 636 18.53 -20.56 1.28
C GLY A 636 19.32 -20.25 0.02
N LYS A 637 19.72 -21.31 -0.68
CA LYS A 637 20.41 -21.25 -1.98
C LYS A 637 19.57 -21.88 -3.07
N VAL A 638 19.76 -21.42 -4.30
CA VAL A 638 19.11 -21.98 -5.49
C VAL A 638 19.51 -23.44 -5.66
N ARG A 639 18.54 -24.31 -5.91
CA ARG A 639 18.73 -25.72 -6.23
C ARG A 639 17.74 -26.21 -7.27
N ASP A 640 18.03 -27.32 -7.90
CA ASP A 640 17.12 -27.98 -8.85
C ASP A 640 16.07 -28.81 -8.10
N LEU A 641 14.84 -28.81 -8.62
CA LEU A 641 13.81 -29.78 -8.28
C LEU A 641 13.71 -30.80 -9.41
N LYS A 642 13.43 -32.05 -9.05
CA LYS A 642 13.22 -33.13 -10.02
C LYS A 642 11.90 -32.84 -10.78
N PRO A 643 11.95 -32.64 -12.11
CA PRO A 643 10.74 -32.49 -12.90
C PRO A 643 10.13 -33.85 -13.24
N ASP A 644 8.79 -33.89 -13.32
CA ASP A 644 8.02 -34.92 -13.98
C ASP A 644 7.29 -34.31 -15.19
N TYR A 645 7.11 -35.07 -16.28
CA TYR A 645 6.52 -34.56 -17.51
C TYR A 645 5.25 -35.32 -17.84
N THR A 646 4.14 -34.61 -17.84
CA THR A 646 2.84 -35.22 -18.08
C THR A 646 1.98 -34.29 -18.93
N SER A 647 1.52 -34.76 -20.09
CA SER A 647 0.49 -34.08 -20.92
C SER A 647 0.80 -32.61 -21.25
N GLY A 648 2.06 -32.29 -21.62
CA GLY A 648 2.47 -30.93 -21.97
C GLY A 648 2.74 -30.03 -20.77
N LYS A 649 2.76 -30.59 -19.56
CA LYS A 649 3.09 -29.90 -18.31
C LYS A 649 4.38 -30.44 -17.70
N VAL A 650 5.08 -29.55 -17.05
CA VAL A 650 6.23 -29.86 -16.18
C VAL A 650 5.78 -29.73 -14.74
N VAL A 651 5.89 -30.81 -13.98
CA VAL A 651 5.39 -30.91 -12.62
C VAL A 651 6.54 -31.11 -11.67
N CYS A 652 6.52 -30.46 -10.53
CA CYS A 652 7.43 -30.74 -9.43
C CYS A 652 6.70 -30.85 -8.09
N VAL A 653 7.37 -31.50 -7.15
CA VAL A 653 6.92 -31.57 -5.76
C VAL A 653 8.00 -30.95 -4.87
N ILE A 654 7.58 -30.04 -4.01
CA ILE A 654 8.38 -29.55 -2.88
C ILE A 654 8.03 -30.45 -1.70
N PRO A 655 8.95 -31.31 -1.23
CA PRO A 655 8.62 -32.24 -0.15
C PRO A 655 8.20 -31.53 1.13
N GLU A 656 8.88 -30.44 1.45
CA GLU A 656 8.66 -29.66 2.66
C GLU A 656 8.98 -28.18 2.41
N LEU A 657 8.13 -27.28 2.92
CA LEU A 657 8.28 -25.84 2.90
C LEU A 657 8.09 -25.28 4.32
N ASP A 658 9.17 -24.82 4.93
CA ASP A 658 9.14 -24.21 6.26
C ASP A 658 8.51 -22.82 6.23
N LYS A 659 9.16 -21.83 5.62
CA LYS A 659 8.72 -20.43 5.59
C LYS A 659 8.23 -20.00 4.21
N GLY A 660 9.10 -19.91 3.26
CA GLY A 660 8.75 -19.48 1.91
C GLY A 660 9.78 -19.93 0.88
N ALA A 661 9.39 -19.87 -0.39
CA ALA A 661 10.28 -20.16 -1.51
C ALA A 661 9.80 -19.51 -2.80
N VAL A 662 10.74 -19.31 -3.73
CA VAL A 662 10.41 -19.01 -5.13
C VAL A 662 10.73 -20.24 -5.98
N VAL A 663 9.76 -20.64 -6.81
CA VAL A 663 9.92 -21.75 -7.76
C VAL A 663 9.69 -21.24 -9.17
N TRP A 664 10.57 -21.59 -10.09
CA TRP A 664 10.43 -21.18 -11.50
C TRP A 664 10.85 -22.27 -12.45
N VAL A 665 10.37 -22.18 -13.70
CA VAL A 665 10.74 -23.07 -14.79
C VAL A 665 11.65 -22.34 -15.79
N GLU A 666 12.71 -23.06 -16.26
CA GLU A 666 13.66 -22.61 -17.27
C GLU A 666 13.57 -23.43 -18.54
#